data_e3b0d637af15c1f1514fb16962de6149
#
_entry.id   e3b0d637af15c1f1514fb16962de6149
#
_cell.length_a   1.000
_cell.length_b   1.000
_cell.length_c   1.000
_cell.angle_alpha   90.00
_cell.angle_beta   90.00
_cell.angle_gamma   90.00
#
_symmetry.space_group_name_H-M   'P 1'
#
loop_
_entity.id
_entity.type
_entity.pdbx_description
1 polymer ?
#
loop_
_entity_poly.entity_id
_entity_poly.type
_entity_poly.pdbx_seq_one_letter_code
_entity_poly.pdbx_strand_id
1 'polypeptide(L)'
;MQLVVDKIAKAFGIHEIFKDVSFMVEQGEHVGLVGVNGSGKTTLLRCLLQPEWVDSGAVKFEPGISVGYVQQGFTDISGTIWQFMQTACPEIGSLRQKLAQLEADSGKLQGEKLDSCLEEYGRVLKRYEFIDGYNYENRIKRVLIGLGYTEDWWQHDAATLSGGQKTRLMLAAALVRNPDFMILDEPTNHLDIVMTQWLEKYLQEFKGGLLVVSHDRAFLDNVAMRILEMEGGKLQSFKGNYSRYLEQKAIQSSTMTAAYNAQQDYIARTEAYIRRFKAGIKSKMARGRQSQLDRLERIDAPVQHEEFELRLPPAAECADRVLIMEDLTIGYGEKVLAKGINLTLRRGEKAALLGANGTGKTTLLRTILGEIAPLKGKAKIGSRVQIGYFSQSYERLNPEQTLLENFVVEYGFTEEHTRSMLGGMLFHGDDVFKKIGELSGGQKARLVLLKLVLDGANCLVLDEPTNHLDIMAREAVEAALEAFDGTVLVVSHDRYFVNEVADRIWEIEDLEVKDYKGNYDFYLEEKQKKAAALVQAQEEAEKAAACAEAQAKKQQQQVAAAPAKVKKQEDKKRRYSPDEAARLLPKVELQIREQEAMMGLLEKQMADPANHTSPEHSAAMAAEHEEYEQTIAELMEKWELLMEAAEDA
;
A
#
# COMPACT_ATOMS: atom_id res chain seq x y z
N MET A 1 -25.75 8.98 6.60
CA MET A 1 -24.59 9.29 7.49
C MET A 1 -24.36 8.07 8.36
N GLN A 2 -23.20 7.43 8.27
CA GLN A 2 -22.95 6.21 9.04
C GLN A 2 -22.41 6.48 10.45
N LEU A 3 -21.62 7.56 10.62
CA LEU A 3 -21.09 7.97 11.92
C LEU A 3 -21.26 9.47 12.10
N VAL A 4 -21.80 9.88 13.25
CA VAL A 4 -21.92 11.29 13.67
C VAL A 4 -21.31 11.44 15.06
N VAL A 5 -20.35 12.33 15.18
CA VAL A 5 -19.65 12.69 16.41
C VAL A 5 -19.96 14.18 16.68
N ASP A 6 -20.55 14.47 17.83
CA ASP A 6 -20.97 15.82 18.19
C ASP A 6 -20.36 16.25 19.52
N LYS A 7 -19.46 17.22 19.47
CA LYS A 7 -18.80 17.92 20.58
C LYS A 7 -18.31 17.00 21.69
N ILE A 8 -17.66 15.90 21.32
CA ILE A 8 -17.08 15.00 22.31
C ILE A 8 -15.85 15.60 22.97
N ALA A 9 -15.71 15.31 24.27
CA ALA A 9 -14.51 15.63 25.04
C ALA A 9 -14.06 14.43 25.87
N LYS A 10 -12.74 14.35 26.12
CA LYS A 10 -12.13 13.33 26.97
C LYS A 10 -10.94 13.88 27.73
N ALA A 11 -10.90 13.59 29.04
CA ALA A 11 -9.78 13.92 29.92
C ALA A 11 -9.40 12.71 30.78
N PHE A 12 -8.16 12.64 31.20
CA PHE A 12 -7.65 11.71 32.20
C PHE A 12 -7.14 12.51 33.40
N GLY A 13 -7.92 12.53 34.47
CA GLY A 13 -7.66 13.36 35.65
C GLY A 13 -7.68 14.85 35.28
N ILE A 14 -6.54 15.55 35.39
CA ILE A 14 -6.39 16.97 35.03
C ILE A 14 -5.94 17.21 33.59
N HIS A 15 -5.59 16.14 32.87
CA HIS A 15 -5.11 16.24 31.50
C HIS A 15 -6.24 16.10 30.50
N GLU A 16 -6.64 17.21 29.87
CA GLU A 16 -7.58 17.22 28.76
C GLU A 16 -6.87 16.70 27.50
N ILE A 17 -7.43 15.62 26.91
CA ILE A 17 -6.87 15.00 25.70
C ILE A 17 -7.42 15.69 24.46
N PHE A 18 -8.74 15.88 24.43
CA PHE A 18 -9.41 16.64 23.38
C PHE A 18 -10.75 17.19 23.89
N LYS A 19 -11.18 18.29 23.26
CA LYS A 19 -12.41 18.99 23.58
C LYS A 19 -13.14 19.46 22.33
N ASP A 20 -14.48 19.46 22.39
CA ASP A 20 -15.36 19.94 21.34
C ASP A 20 -15.11 19.31 19.95
N VAL A 21 -14.67 18.05 19.92
CA VAL A 21 -14.42 17.31 18.69
C VAL A 21 -15.72 16.94 18.01
N SER A 22 -15.92 17.39 16.77
CA SER A 22 -17.11 17.10 15.97
C SER A 22 -16.73 16.76 14.54
N PHE A 23 -17.24 15.65 14.03
CA PHE A 23 -17.12 15.25 12.63
C PHE A 23 -18.21 14.22 12.27
N MET A 24 -18.35 13.97 10.98
CA MET A 24 -19.24 12.94 10.46
C MET A 24 -18.53 12.14 9.37
N VAL A 25 -18.93 10.89 9.18
CA VAL A 25 -18.48 10.05 8.07
C VAL A 25 -19.69 9.50 7.34
N GLU A 26 -19.68 9.62 6.02
CA GLU A 26 -20.77 9.14 5.17
C GLU A 26 -20.48 7.72 4.65
N GLN A 27 -21.48 7.09 4.07
CA GLN A 27 -21.30 5.79 3.42
C GLN A 27 -20.38 5.92 2.20
N GLY A 28 -19.41 5.02 2.09
CA GLY A 28 -18.42 5.05 1.03
C GLY A 28 -17.35 6.14 1.19
N GLU A 29 -17.38 6.90 2.28
CA GLU A 29 -16.36 7.90 2.56
C GLU A 29 -15.19 7.26 3.32
N HIS A 30 -13.97 7.45 2.82
CA HIS A 30 -12.74 6.98 3.44
C HIS A 30 -12.00 8.16 4.08
N VAL A 31 -11.88 8.11 5.39
CA VAL A 31 -11.33 9.21 6.20
C VAL A 31 -10.04 8.75 6.86
N GLY A 32 -8.95 9.48 6.62
CA GLY A 32 -7.67 9.31 7.32
C GLY A 32 -7.62 10.18 8.57
N LEU A 33 -7.18 9.63 9.70
CA LEU A 33 -6.93 10.36 10.95
C LEU A 33 -5.43 10.44 11.19
N VAL A 34 -4.89 11.65 11.19
CA VAL A 34 -3.47 11.94 11.39
C VAL A 34 -3.23 12.82 12.62
N GLY A 35 -2.00 12.85 13.10
CA GLY A 35 -1.57 13.67 14.25
C GLY A 35 -0.34 13.07 14.90
N VAL A 36 0.38 13.87 15.68
CA VAL A 36 1.57 13.44 16.41
C VAL A 36 1.28 12.32 17.41
N ASN A 37 2.30 11.57 17.80
CA ASN A 37 2.14 10.56 18.82
C ASN A 37 1.72 11.21 20.15
N GLY A 38 0.72 10.61 20.82
CA GLY A 38 0.14 11.17 22.03
C GLY A 38 -0.96 12.22 21.81
N SER A 39 -1.30 12.60 20.57
CA SER A 39 -2.39 13.56 20.31
C SER A 39 -3.80 13.08 20.67
N GLY A 40 -3.95 11.79 21.01
CA GLY A 40 -5.24 11.22 21.44
C GLY A 40 -5.96 10.41 20.35
N LYS A 41 -5.34 10.06 19.23
CA LYS A 41 -5.94 9.26 18.12
C LYS A 41 -6.57 7.96 18.62
N THR A 42 -5.80 7.12 19.29
CA THR A 42 -6.29 5.83 19.84
C THR A 42 -7.36 6.05 20.91
N THR A 43 -7.27 7.15 21.70
CA THR A 43 -8.32 7.52 22.67
C THR A 43 -9.62 7.89 21.96
N LEU A 44 -9.52 8.65 20.85
CA LEU A 44 -10.68 8.98 20.02
C LEU A 44 -11.32 7.71 19.46
N LEU A 45 -10.53 6.79 18.88
CA LEU A 45 -11.08 5.51 18.37
C LEU A 45 -11.79 4.71 19.47
N ARG A 46 -11.23 4.66 20.69
CA ARG A 46 -11.90 4.00 21.83
C ARG A 46 -13.22 4.68 22.19
N CYS A 47 -13.26 6.00 22.21
CA CYS A 47 -14.51 6.76 22.45
C CYS A 47 -15.58 6.50 21.39
N LEU A 48 -15.17 6.25 20.13
CA LEU A 48 -16.11 5.88 19.06
C LEU A 48 -16.70 4.49 19.27
N LEU A 49 -15.88 3.54 19.73
CA LEU A 49 -16.30 2.15 19.94
C LEU A 49 -17.06 1.94 21.25
N GLN A 50 -16.79 2.77 22.24
CA GLN A 50 -17.39 2.74 23.59
C GLN A 50 -17.91 4.14 23.92
N PRO A 51 -19.11 4.50 23.41
CA PRO A 51 -19.69 5.84 23.62
C PRO A 51 -19.84 6.25 25.09
N GLU A 52 -19.97 5.27 26.00
CA GLU A 52 -19.98 5.48 27.45
C GLU A 52 -18.65 5.98 28.03
N TRP A 53 -17.58 5.90 27.29
CA TRP A 53 -16.24 6.39 27.70
C TRP A 53 -16.05 7.89 27.49
N VAL A 54 -16.98 8.54 26.78
CA VAL A 54 -16.95 9.96 26.48
C VAL A 54 -17.37 10.77 27.70
N ASP A 55 -16.62 11.80 28.08
CA ASP A 55 -16.94 12.62 29.25
C ASP A 55 -18.06 13.64 28.93
N SER A 56 -18.14 14.13 27.69
CA SER A 56 -19.23 14.98 27.20
C SER A 56 -19.43 14.83 25.69
N GLY A 57 -20.59 15.24 25.17
CA GLY A 57 -20.95 15.09 23.77
C GLY A 57 -21.64 13.77 23.44
N ALA A 58 -21.73 13.41 22.17
CA ALA A 58 -22.38 12.18 21.72
C ALA A 58 -21.70 11.57 20.49
N VAL A 59 -21.65 10.23 20.49
CA VAL A 59 -21.25 9.42 19.32
C VAL A 59 -22.46 8.61 18.89
N LYS A 60 -22.83 8.68 17.61
CA LYS A 60 -23.99 7.97 17.07
C LYS A 60 -23.60 7.27 15.77
N PHE A 61 -23.77 5.96 15.73
CA PHE A 61 -23.79 5.19 14.50
C PHE A 61 -25.24 5.09 13.98
N GLU A 62 -25.38 4.98 12.68
CA GLU A 62 -26.68 4.72 12.06
C GLU A 62 -27.24 3.39 12.58
N PRO A 63 -28.54 3.32 12.95
CA PRO A 63 -29.11 2.10 13.49
C PRO A 63 -29.01 0.92 12.54
N GLY A 64 -28.52 -0.21 13.03
CA GLY A 64 -28.46 -1.48 12.29
C GLY A 64 -27.22 -1.67 11.43
N ILE A 65 -26.26 -0.73 11.41
CA ILE A 65 -24.98 -0.95 10.72
C ILE A 65 -24.06 -1.85 11.53
N SER A 66 -23.28 -2.64 10.80
CA SER A 66 -22.19 -3.44 11.37
C SER A 66 -20.90 -2.64 11.39
N VAL A 67 -20.24 -2.58 12.57
CA VAL A 67 -18.95 -1.89 12.74
C VAL A 67 -17.84 -2.91 12.89
N GLY A 68 -16.84 -2.86 12.03
CA GLY A 68 -15.61 -3.64 12.11
C GLY A 68 -14.49 -2.82 12.75
N TYR A 69 -13.80 -3.40 13.73
CA TYR A 69 -12.64 -2.79 14.36
C TYR A 69 -11.48 -3.75 14.47
N VAL A 70 -10.29 -3.28 14.14
CA VAL A 70 -9.04 -4.00 14.34
C VAL A 70 -8.30 -3.35 15.50
N GLN A 71 -8.29 -4.03 16.65
CA GLN A 71 -7.61 -3.56 17.85
C GLN A 71 -6.13 -3.94 17.82
N GLN A 72 -5.27 -3.05 18.28
CA GLN A 72 -3.91 -3.39 18.66
C GLN A 72 -3.96 -4.21 19.96
N GLY A 73 -3.55 -5.47 19.89
CA GLY A 73 -3.50 -6.37 21.06
C GLY A 73 -4.02 -7.77 20.72
N PHE A 74 -3.53 -8.77 21.48
CA PHE A 74 -3.84 -10.16 21.18
C PHE A 74 -5.13 -10.57 21.92
N THR A 75 -6.13 -11.04 21.18
CA THR A 75 -7.16 -11.95 21.66
C THR A 75 -6.61 -13.38 21.60
N ASP A 76 -7.04 -14.25 22.51
CA ASP A 76 -6.70 -15.66 22.48
C ASP A 76 -7.17 -16.27 21.15
N ILE A 77 -6.20 -16.55 20.27
CA ILE A 77 -6.43 -17.18 18.98
C ILE A 77 -6.20 -18.68 19.19
N SER A 78 -7.22 -19.49 18.91
CA SER A 78 -7.15 -20.94 19.05
C SER A 78 -7.55 -21.65 17.76
N GLY A 79 -6.99 -22.83 17.53
CA GLY A 79 -7.23 -23.64 16.35
C GLY A 79 -6.37 -23.24 15.14
N THR A 80 -6.67 -23.83 13.98
CA THR A 80 -5.92 -23.51 12.76
C THR A 80 -6.29 -22.13 12.22
N ILE A 81 -5.41 -21.53 11.41
CA ILE A 81 -5.68 -20.25 10.72
C ILE A 81 -7.00 -20.34 9.96
N TRP A 82 -7.24 -21.42 9.23
CA TRP A 82 -8.48 -21.61 8.48
C TRP A 82 -9.72 -21.66 9.39
N GLN A 83 -9.66 -22.46 10.46
CA GLN A 83 -10.75 -22.54 11.43
C GLN A 83 -11.05 -21.18 12.07
N PHE A 84 -10.01 -20.44 12.47
CA PHE A 84 -10.18 -19.10 13.02
C PHE A 84 -10.89 -18.18 12.02
N MET A 85 -10.49 -18.19 10.76
CA MET A 85 -11.13 -17.38 9.72
C MET A 85 -12.59 -17.77 9.45
N GLN A 86 -12.92 -19.06 9.52
CA GLN A 86 -14.32 -19.51 9.42
C GLN A 86 -15.20 -18.98 10.54
N THR A 87 -14.65 -18.80 11.75
CA THR A 87 -15.37 -18.23 12.89
C THR A 87 -15.43 -16.71 12.88
N ALA A 88 -14.70 -16.04 11.98
CA ALA A 88 -14.67 -14.58 11.90
C ALA A 88 -16.05 -13.96 11.67
N CYS A 89 -16.96 -14.65 10.96
CA CYS A 89 -18.34 -14.22 10.75
C CYS A 89 -19.32 -15.26 11.31
N PRO A 90 -19.67 -15.21 12.62
CA PRO A 90 -20.51 -16.22 13.28
C PRO A 90 -21.91 -16.34 12.65
N GLU A 91 -22.45 -15.24 12.11
CA GLU A 91 -23.75 -15.23 11.43
C GLU A 91 -23.78 -16.17 10.24
N ILE A 92 -22.74 -16.18 9.39
CA ILE A 92 -22.67 -17.08 8.23
C ILE A 92 -22.64 -18.54 8.67
N GLY A 93 -21.84 -18.85 9.71
CA GLY A 93 -21.78 -20.20 10.29
C GLY A 93 -23.13 -20.69 10.80
N SER A 94 -23.83 -19.84 11.57
CA SER A 94 -25.14 -20.16 12.14
C SER A 94 -26.23 -20.33 11.08
N LEU A 95 -26.24 -19.47 10.06
CA LEU A 95 -27.17 -19.58 8.93
C LEU A 95 -26.92 -20.84 8.10
N ARG A 96 -25.65 -21.19 7.86
CA ARG A 96 -25.28 -22.42 7.13
C ARG A 96 -25.75 -23.67 7.88
N GLN A 97 -25.56 -23.73 9.22
CA GLN A 97 -26.06 -24.83 10.03
C GLN A 97 -27.59 -24.90 10.01
N LYS A 98 -28.24 -23.73 10.12
CA LYS A 98 -29.71 -23.67 10.08
C LYS A 98 -30.28 -24.09 8.73
N LEU A 99 -29.67 -23.70 7.61
CA LEU A 99 -30.05 -24.17 6.28
C LEU A 99 -29.93 -25.70 6.15
N ALA A 100 -28.78 -26.26 6.59
CA ALA A 100 -28.58 -27.72 6.55
C ALA A 100 -29.60 -28.47 7.43
N GLN A 101 -29.96 -27.90 8.60
CA GLN A 101 -30.97 -28.49 9.46
C GLN A 101 -32.36 -28.44 8.83
N LEU A 102 -32.79 -27.31 8.29
CA LEU A 102 -34.08 -27.13 7.63
C LEU A 102 -34.20 -28.02 6.37
N GLU A 103 -33.11 -28.20 5.63
CA GLU A 103 -33.04 -29.11 4.49
C GLU A 103 -33.22 -30.56 4.94
N ALA A 104 -32.57 -31.00 6.00
CA ALA A 104 -32.72 -32.33 6.57
C ALA A 104 -34.12 -32.58 7.14
N ASP A 105 -34.75 -31.56 7.72
CA ASP A 105 -36.10 -31.64 8.29
C ASP A 105 -37.18 -31.60 7.20
N SER A 106 -36.99 -30.85 6.11
CA SER A 106 -37.93 -30.83 4.98
C SER A 106 -38.14 -32.19 4.35
N GLY A 107 -37.11 -33.05 4.33
CA GLY A 107 -37.21 -34.44 3.84
C GLY A 107 -38.02 -35.36 4.75
N LYS A 108 -38.39 -34.95 5.99
CA LYS A 108 -39.11 -35.79 6.98
C LYS A 108 -40.52 -35.30 7.30
N LEU A 109 -40.85 -34.06 6.95
CA LEU A 109 -42.11 -33.39 7.27
C LEU A 109 -43.11 -33.51 6.12
N GLN A 110 -44.42 -33.41 6.44
CA GLN A 110 -45.51 -33.39 5.47
C GLN A 110 -46.61 -32.42 5.85
N GLY A 111 -47.38 -31.89 4.88
CA GLY A 111 -48.48 -30.95 5.06
C GLY A 111 -48.05 -29.62 5.61
N GLU A 112 -48.86 -28.92 6.41
CA GLU A 112 -48.65 -27.58 6.95
C GLU A 112 -47.27 -27.39 7.64
N LYS A 113 -46.73 -28.47 8.23
CA LYS A 113 -45.40 -28.40 8.86
C LYS A 113 -44.28 -28.33 7.83
N LEU A 114 -44.45 -28.95 6.66
CA LEU A 114 -43.51 -28.83 5.53
C LEU A 114 -43.57 -27.40 4.97
N ASP A 115 -44.77 -26.82 4.79
CA ASP A 115 -44.94 -25.47 4.26
C ASP A 115 -44.27 -24.44 5.18
N SER A 116 -44.47 -24.56 6.50
CA SER A 116 -43.78 -23.69 7.49
C SER A 116 -42.25 -23.83 7.46
N CYS A 117 -41.75 -25.06 7.28
CA CYS A 117 -40.30 -25.32 7.18
C CYS A 117 -39.72 -24.71 5.89
N LEU A 118 -40.42 -24.80 4.77
CA LEU A 118 -40.00 -24.21 3.49
C LEU A 118 -40.03 -22.66 3.53
N GLU A 119 -41.02 -22.07 4.20
CA GLU A 119 -41.04 -20.60 4.41
C GLU A 119 -39.86 -20.12 5.28
N GLU A 120 -39.54 -20.87 6.33
CA GLU A 120 -38.37 -20.54 7.17
C GLU A 120 -37.07 -20.73 6.39
N TYR A 121 -36.94 -21.82 5.61
CA TYR A 121 -35.81 -22.05 4.72
C TYR A 121 -35.62 -20.89 3.75
N GLY A 122 -36.70 -20.46 3.07
CA GLY A 122 -36.65 -19.30 2.16
C GLY A 122 -36.23 -17.99 2.81
N ARG A 123 -36.63 -17.74 4.06
CA ARG A 123 -36.19 -16.56 4.82
C ARG A 123 -34.68 -16.63 5.18
N VAL A 124 -34.24 -17.78 5.67
CA VAL A 124 -32.82 -18.01 6.02
C VAL A 124 -31.94 -17.97 4.78
N LEU A 125 -32.38 -18.55 3.68
CA LEU A 125 -31.67 -18.55 2.40
C LEU A 125 -31.48 -17.13 1.86
N LYS A 126 -32.54 -16.32 1.84
CA LYS A 126 -32.45 -14.91 1.43
C LYS A 126 -31.46 -14.11 2.29
N ARG A 127 -31.44 -14.38 3.61
CA ARG A 127 -30.47 -13.72 4.50
C ARG A 127 -29.04 -14.18 4.20
N TYR A 128 -28.84 -15.49 3.97
CA TYR A 128 -27.54 -16.07 3.61
C TYR A 128 -27.00 -15.54 2.29
N GLU A 129 -27.88 -15.36 1.28
CA GLU A 129 -27.56 -14.74 0.00
C GLU A 129 -27.22 -13.26 0.16
N PHE A 130 -28.01 -12.51 0.96
CA PHE A 130 -27.80 -11.09 1.21
C PHE A 130 -26.42 -10.79 1.82
N ILE A 131 -25.93 -11.65 2.72
CA ILE A 131 -24.59 -11.51 3.33
C ILE A 131 -23.47 -12.17 2.51
N ASP A 132 -23.77 -12.58 1.27
CA ASP A 132 -22.84 -13.24 0.34
C ASP A 132 -22.18 -14.50 0.95
N GLY A 133 -23.00 -15.33 1.59
CA GLY A 133 -22.55 -16.53 2.31
C GLY A 133 -21.92 -17.59 1.41
N TYR A 134 -22.33 -17.70 0.13
CA TYR A 134 -21.76 -18.65 -0.84
C TYR A 134 -20.30 -18.30 -1.18
N ASN A 135 -19.94 -17.04 -1.27
CA ASN A 135 -18.60 -16.60 -1.61
C ASN A 135 -17.68 -16.43 -0.39
N TYR A 136 -18.16 -16.75 0.82
CA TYR A 136 -17.42 -16.54 2.05
C TYR A 136 -16.07 -17.24 2.08
N GLU A 137 -15.99 -18.49 1.66
CA GLU A 137 -14.72 -19.24 1.60
C GLU A 137 -13.74 -18.63 0.57
N ASN A 138 -14.24 -18.20 -0.58
CA ASN A 138 -13.40 -17.51 -1.58
C ASN A 138 -12.89 -16.17 -1.06
N ARG A 139 -13.72 -15.43 -0.30
CA ARG A 139 -13.32 -14.20 0.37
C ARG A 139 -12.24 -14.45 1.42
N ILE A 140 -12.36 -15.51 2.22
CA ILE A 140 -11.29 -15.94 3.15
C ILE A 140 -9.99 -16.20 2.39
N LYS A 141 -10.03 -17.00 1.32
CA LYS A 141 -8.85 -17.32 0.49
C LYS A 141 -8.20 -16.05 -0.06
N ARG A 142 -9.00 -15.17 -0.70
CA ARG A 142 -8.52 -13.90 -1.26
C ARG A 142 -7.81 -13.04 -0.21
N VAL A 143 -8.39 -12.92 0.98
CA VAL A 143 -7.85 -12.08 2.05
C VAL A 143 -6.60 -12.70 2.67
N LEU A 144 -6.60 -14.02 2.92
CA LEU A 144 -5.43 -14.71 3.46
C LEU A 144 -4.23 -14.62 2.51
N ILE A 145 -4.42 -14.90 1.22
CA ILE A 145 -3.36 -14.79 0.21
C ILE A 145 -2.84 -13.35 0.14
N GLY A 146 -3.74 -12.37 0.12
CA GLY A 146 -3.38 -10.94 0.05
C GLY A 146 -2.58 -10.45 1.24
N LEU A 147 -2.77 -11.05 2.42
CA LEU A 147 -2.01 -10.76 3.65
C LEU A 147 -0.86 -11.75 3.90
N GLY A 148 -0.43 -12.50 2.87
CA GLY A 148 0.78 -13.31 2.88
C GLY A 148 0.65 -14.66 3.58
N TYR A 149 -0.56 -15.20 3.72
CA TYR A 149 -0.81 -16.57 4.17
C TYR A 149 -1.07 -17.46 2.97
N THR A 150 -0.04 -18.14 2.49
CA THR A 150 -0.15 -19.15 1.43
C THR A 150 -0.96 -20.37 1.90
N GLU A 151 -1.41 -21.22 0.97
CA GLU A 151 -2.26 -22.37 1.29
C GLU A 151 -1.64 -23.32 2.31
N ASP A 152 -0.32 -23.48 2.28
CA ASP A 152 0.44 -24.29 3.24
C ASP A 152 0.28 -23.83 4.69
N TRP A 153 0.03 -22.53 4.91
CA TRP A 153 -0.14 -21.94 6.23
C TRP A 153 -1.53 -22.16 6.82
N TRP A 154 -2.54 -22.42 6.01
CA TRP A 154 -3.93 -22.44 6.48
C TRP A 154 -4.22 -23.48 7.56
N GLN A 155 -3.48 -24.59 7.55
CA GLN A 155 -3.62 -25.66 8.54
C GLN A 155 -2.69 -25.51 9.74
N HIS A 156 -1.83 -24.47 9.79
CA HIS A 156 -0.97 -24.23 10.94
C HIS A 156 -1.78 -23.72 12.12
N ASP A 157 -1.33 -24.07 13.33
CA ASP A 157 -1.94 -23.58 14.57
C ASP A 157 -1.69 -22.08 14.72
N ALA A 158 -2.76 -21.31 14.77
CA ALA A 158 -2.71 -19.86 14.91
C ALA A 158 -2.11 -19.39 16.24
N ALA A 159 -2.07 -20.24 17.27
CA ALA A 159 -1.40 -19.94 18.53
C ALA A 159 0.11 -19.79 18.38
N THR A 160 0.74 -20.52 17.44
CA THR A 160 2.18 -20.51 17.19
C THR A 160 2.68 -19.30 16.40
N LEU A 161 1.78 -18.48 15.87
CA LEU A 161 2.11 -17.30 15.09
C LEU A 161 2.85 -16.25 15.92
N SER A 162 3.80 -15.56 15.29
CA SER A 162 4.44 -14.38 15.87
C SER A 162 3.44 -13.24 16.11
N GLY A 163 3.81 -12.27 16.96
CA GLY A 163 2.95 -11.12 17.24
C GLY A 163 2.46 -10.39 15.99
N GLY A 164 3.35 -10.06 15.07
CA GLY A 164 2.99 -9.41 13.81
C GLY A 164 2.11 -10.29 12.90
N GLN A 165 2.33 -11.61 12.88
CA GLN A 165 1.46 -12.53 12.17
C GLN A 165 0.06 -12.57 12.79
N LYS A 166 -0.05 -12.61 14.12
CA LYS A 166 -1.35 -12.55 14.81
C LYS A 166 -2.12 -11.27 14.47
N THR A 167 -1.43 -10.12 14.48
CA THR A 167 -2.05 -8.84 14.10
C THR A 167 -2.57 -8.88 12.65
N ARG A 168 -1.79 -9.43 11.71
CA ARG A 168 -2.22 -9.63 10.32
C ARG A 168 -3.44 -10.55 10.20
N LEU A 169 -3.48 -11.62 10.98
CA LEU A 169 -4.62 -12.53 11.00
C LEU A 169 -5.89 -11.86 11.53
N MET A 170 -5.75 -11.02 12.55
CA MET A 170 -6.87 -10.21 13.08
C MET A 170 -7.37 -9.20 12.04
N LEU A 171 -6.47 -8.56 11.31
CA LEU A 171 -6.83 -7.71 10.18
C LEU A 171 -7.58 -8.51 9.11
N ALA A 172 -7.09 -9.71 8.74
CA ALA A 172 -7.78 -10.58 7.82
C ALA A 172 -9.21 -10.90 8.26
N ALA A 173 -9.40 -11.24 9.53
CA ALA A 173 -10.72 -11.53 10.08
C ALA A 173 -11.68 -10.32 10.01
N ALA A 174 -11.18 -9.11 10.26
CA ALA A 174 -11.98 -7.89 10.13
C ALA A 174 -12.38 -7.61 8.67
N LEU A 175 -11.46 -7.77 7.71
CA LEU A 175 -11.72 -7.58 6.29
C LEU A 175 -12.73 -8.59 5.75
N VAL A 176 -12.62 -9.87 6.16
CA VAL A 176 -13.55 -10.93 5.73
C VAL A 176 -14.98 -10.70 6.22
N ARG A 177 -15.17 -10.05 7.36
CA ARG A 177 -16.50 -9.67 7.87
C ARG A 177 -17.24 -8.73 6.93
N ASN A 178 -16.50 -7.92 6.18
CA ASN A 178 -17.03 -6.89 5.26
C ASN A 178 -18.12 -6.02 5.92
N PRO A 179 -17.79 -5.31 7.00
CA PRO A 179 -18.77 -4.53 7.75
C PRO A 179 -19.23 -3.30 6.96
N ASP A 180 -20.34 -2.67 7.38
CA ASP A 180 -20.83 -1.42 6.77
C ASP A 180 -19.92 -0.22 7.10
N PHE A 181 -19.26 -0.25 8.26
CA PHE A 181 -18.29 0.75 8.70
C PHE A 181 -17.05 0.09 9.30
N MET A 182 -15.87 0.52 8.87
CA MET A 182 -14.59 -0.06 9.31
C MET A 182 -13.72 0.98 10.00
N ILE A 183 -13.15 0.60 11.12
CA ILE A 183 -12.17 1.39 11.87
C ILE A 183 -10.86 0.60 11.92
N LEU A 184 -9.79 1.20 11.37
CA LEU A 184 -8.46 0.59 11.33
C LEU A 184 -7.47 1.47 12.09
N ASP A 185 -6.76 0.89 13.06
CA ASP A 185 -5.70 1.56 13.83
C ASP A 185 -4.35 0.99 13.40
N GLU A 186 -3.56 1.77 12.65
CA GLU A 186 -2.25 1.42 12.11
C GLU A 186 -2.23 0.06 11.36
N PRO A 187 -3.09 -0.13 10.33
CA PRO A 187 -3.22 -1.42 9.65
C PRO A 187 -2.00 -1.82 8.83
N THR A 188 -1.14 -0.87 8.48
CA THR A 188 0.10 -1.09 7.70
C THR A 188 1.26 -1.60 8.55
N ASN A 189 1.14 -1.53 9.90
CA ASN A 189 2.16 -2.08 10.78
C ASN A 189 2.30 -3.59 10.56
N HIS A 190 3.53 -4.06 10.44
CA HIS A 190 3.89 -5.46 10.17
C HIS A 190 3.49 -6.00 8.77
N LEU A 191 2.99 -5.15 7.86
CA LEU A 191 2.81 -5.49 6.45
C LEU A 191 4.08 -5.12 5.66
N ASP A 192 4.41 -5.93 4.67
CA ASP A 192 5.39 -5.54 3.66
C ASP A 192 4.72 -4.72 2.54
N ILE A 193 5.54 -4.22 1.62
CA ILE A 193 5.07 -3.35 0.53
C ILE A 193 3.98 -4.04 -0.32
N VAL A 194 4.14 -5.34 -0.59
CA VAL A 194 3.20 -6.11 -1.42
C VAL A 194 1.84 -6.25 -0.72
N MET A 195 1.86 -6.62 0.55
CA MET A 195 0.65 -6.73 1.37
C MET A 195 -0.03 -5.37 1.55
N THR A 196 0.74 -4.29 1.75
CA THR A 196 0.21 -2.93 1.86
C THR A 196 -0.47 -2.49 0.57
N GLN A 197 0.13 -2.72 -0.60
CA GLN A 197 -0.47 -2.43 -1.89
C GLN A 197 -1.74 -3.26 -2.15
N TRP A 198 -1.76 -4.52 -1.71
CA TRP A 198 -2.96 -5.34 -1.79
C TRP A 198 -4.08 -4.78 -0.90
N LEU A 199 -3.74 -4.36 0.35
CA LEU A 199 -4.70 -3.77 1.28
C LEU A 199 -5.27 -2.45 0.73
N GLU A 200 -4.43 -1.60 0.12
CA GLU A 200 -4.87 -0.38 -0.55
C GLU A 200 -5.93 -0.66 -1.62
N LYS A 201 -5.66 -1.60 -2.52
CA LYS A 201 -6.61 -2.01 -3.56
C LYS A 201 -7.91 -2.56 -2.98
N TYR A 202 -7.80 -3.40 -1.93
CA TYR A 202 -8.96 -3.95 -1.26
C TYR A 202 -9.84 -2.86 -0.64
N LEU A 203 -9.22 -1.87 0.03
CA LEU A 203 -9.94 -0.76 0.65
C LEU A 203 -10.51 0.22 -0.39
N GLN A 204 -9.85 0.44 -1.52
CA GLN A 204 -10.40 1.24 -2.63
C GLN A 204 -11.70 0.64 -3.20
N GLU A 205 -11.81 -0.71 -3.20
CA GLU A 205 -13.02 -1.42 -3.61
C GLU A 205 -14.11 -1.46 -2.52
N PHE A 206 -13.75 -1.11 -1.27
CA PHE A 206 -14.66 -1.17 -0.12
C PHE A 206 -15.74 -0.08 -0.22
N LYS A 207 -17.02 -0.49 -0.12
CA LYS A 207 -18.19 0.40 -0.31
C LYS A 207 -18.73 0.97 0.99
N GLY A 208 -18.24 0.52 2.13
CA GLY A 208 -18.63 1.01 3.45
C GLY A 208 -17.89 2.30 3.83
N GLY A 209 -18.24 2.89 4.97
CA GLY A 209 -17.48 3.99 5.56
C GLY A 209 -16.18 3.48 6.17
N LEU A 210 -15.09 4.22 6.02
CA LEU A 210 -13.78 3.86 6.56
C LEU A 210 -13.21 5.02 7.38
N LEU A 211 -12.76 4.72 8.59
CA LEU A 211 -11.90 5.59 9.39
C LEU A 211 -10.57 4.87 9.65
N VAL A 212 -9.47 5.41 9.15
CA VAL A 212 -8.16 4.80 9.30
C VAL A 212 -7.18 5.74 9.96
N VAL A 213 -6.50 5.25 10.98
CA VAL A 213 -5.31 5.90 11.56
C VAL A 213 -4.10 5.25 10.92
N SER A 214 -3.23 6.03 10.30
CA SER A 214 -1.97 5.52 9.76
C SER A 214 -0.89 6.59 9.75
N HIS A 215 0.35 6.14 9.90
CA HIS A 215 1.55 6.95 9.67
C HIS A 215 2.19 6.66 8.31
N ASP A 216 1.61 5.78 7.50
CA ASP A 216 2.05 5.54 6.12
C ASP A 216 1.39 6.55 5.17
N ARG A 217 2.21 7.49 4.70
CA ARG A 217 1.78 8.60 3.83
C ARG A 217 1.24 8.09 2.48
N ALA A 218 1.92 7.10 1.88
CA ALA A 218 1.50 6.52 0.61
C ALA A 218 0.17 5.78 0.74
N PHE A 219 -0.02 5.05 1.83
CA PHE A 219 -1.27 4.39 2.13
C PHE A 219 -2.43 5.38 2.29
N LEU A 220 -2.21 6.47 3.06
CA LEU A 220 -3.22 7.53 3.23
C LEU A 220 -3.52 8.24 1.90
N ASP A 221 -2.51 8.45 1.06
CA ASP A 221 -2.68 9.10 -0.24
C ASP A 221 -3.53 8.27 -1.20
N ASN A 222 -3.39 6.94 -1.15
CA ASN A 222 -4.11 6.02 -2.01
C ASN A 222 -5.52 5.66 -1.51
N VAL A 223 -5.78 5.73 -0.19
CA VAL A 223 -7.02 5.23 0.41
C VAL A 223 -7.92 6.36 0.90
N ALA A 224 -7.37 7.44 1.47
CA ALA A 224 -8.16 8.49 2.09
C ALA A 224 -8.68 9.52 1.07
N MET A 225 -9.96 9.86 1.20
CA MET A 225 -10.63 10.93 0.44
C MET A 225 -10.69 12.25 1.22
N ARG A 226 -10.53 12.16 2.55
CA ARG A 226 -10.52 13.29 3.48
C ARG A 226 -9.59 12.97 4.64
N ILE A 227 -8.87 13.98 5.13
CA ILE A 227 -7.98 13.86 6.28
C ILE A 227 -8.57 14.63 7.46
N LEU A 228 -8.57 14.00 8.61
CA LEU A 228 -8.83 14.60 9.92
C LEU A 228 -7.49 14.72 10.64
N GLU A 229 -7.10 15.92 10.99
CA GLU A 229 -5.89 16.18 11.76
C GLU A 229 -6.23 16.44 13.22
N MET A 230 -5.57 15.72 14.12
CA MET A 230 -5.69 15.89 15.56
C MET A 230 -4.46 16.58 16.13
N GLU A 231 -4.59 17.86 16.48
CA GLU A 231 -3.51 18.70 16.98
C GLU A 231 -3.99 19.57 18.14
N GLY A 232 -3.22 19.61 19.24
CA GLY A 232 -3.54 20.43 20.42
C GLY A 232 -4.93 20.16 21.02
N GLY A 233 -5.40 18.93 20.98
CA GLY A 233 -6.74 18.53 21.49
C GLY A 233 -7.91 18.98 20.59
N LYS A 234 -7.63 19.54 19.42
CA LYS A 234 -8.63 19.96 18.43
C LYS A 234 -8.57 19.07 17.20
N LEU A 235 -9.69 18.97 16.50
CA LEU A 235 -9.79 18.23 15.25
C LEU A 235 -10.06 19.20 14.09
N GLN A 236 -9.24 19.13 13.05
CA GLN A 236 -9.44 19.88 11.81
C GLN A 236 -9.67 18.92 10.64
N SER A 237 -10.52 19.32 9.69
CA SER A 237 -10.89 18.50 8.54
C SER A 237 -10.39 19.13 7.25
N PHE A 238 -9.67 18.35 6.44
CA PHE A 238 -9.12 18.75 5.15
C PHE A 238 -9.67 17.84 4.05
N LYS A 239 -10.15 18.43 2.96
CA LYS A 239 -10.67 17.68 1.81
C LYS A 239 -9.54 17.24 0.89
N GLY A 240 -9.60 15.99 0.47
CA GLY A 240 -8.62 15.38 -0.41
C GLY A 240 -7.75 14.35 0.30
N ASN A 241 -6.78 13.81 -0.44
CA ASN A 241 -5.81 12.84 0.05
C ASN A 241 -4.71 13.50 0.91
N TYR A 242 -3.73 12.71 1.34
CA TYR A 242 -2.67 13.20 2.22
C TYR A 242 -1.81 14.29 1.58
N SER A 243 -1.46 14.16 0.30
CA SER A 243 -0.68 15.18 -0.42
C SER A 243 -1.40 16.53 -0.47
N ARG A 244 -2.70 16.53 -0.76
CA ARG A 244 -3.51 17.76 -0.74
C ARG A 244 -3.67 18.36 0.66
N TYR A 245 -3.74 17.51 1.68
CA TYR A 245 -3.74 17.98 3.07
C TYR A 245 -2.46 18.76 3.38
N LEU A 246 -1.27 18.24 3.01
CA LEU A 246 0.00 18.93 3.22
C LEU A 246 0.04 20.31 2.55
N GLU A 247 -0.42 20.42 1.30
CA GLU A 247 -0.52 21.69 0.60
C GLU A 247 -1.43 22.69 1.34
N GLN A 248 -2.62 22.24 1.75
CA GLN A 248 -3.58 23.09 2.48
C GLN A 248 -3.02 23.52 3.83
N LYS A 249 -2.36 22.62 4.57
CA LYS A 249 -1.72 22.92 5.85
C LYS A 249 -0.58 23.93 5.70
N ALA A 250 0.25 23.80 4.68
CA ALA A 250 1.33 24.74 4.39
C ALA A 250 0.79 26.15 4.11
N ILE A 251 -0.26 26.28 3.31
CA ILE A 251 -0.92 27.57 3.03
C ILE A 251 -1.56 28.14 4.30
N GLN A 252 -2.24 27.32 5.09
CA GLN A 252 -2.86 27.75 6.34
C GLN A 252 -1.83 28.23 7.36
N SER A 253 -0.75 27.48 7.54
CA SER A 253 0.36 27.82 8.45
C SER A 253 1.04 29.14 8.04
N SER A 254 1.35 29.31 6.75
CA SER A 254 1.95 30.56 6.25
C SER A 254 1.03 31.76 6.46
N THR A 255 -0.27 31.60 6.19
CA THR A 255 -1.28 32.64 6.41
C THR A 255 -1.42 33.01 7.88
N MET A 256 -1.44 32.01 8.76
CA MET A 256 -1.56 32.20 10.21
C MET A 256 -0.31 32.88 10.78
N THR A 257 0.87 32.49 10.33
CA THR A 257 2.15 33.13 10.69
C THR A 257 2.21 34.58 10.24
N ALA A 258 1.78 34.88 9.02
CA ALA A 258 1.71 36.24 8.51
C ALA A 258 0.73 37.11 9.33
N ALA A 259 -0.45 36.58 9.64
CA ALA A 259 -1.44 37.27 10.47
C ALA A 259 -0.95 37.52 11.90
N TYR A 260 -0.31 36.53 12.51
CA TYR A 260 0.30 36.65 13.83
C TYR A 260 1.40 37.75 13.86
N ASN A 261 2.34 37.71 12.91
CA ASN A 261 3.41 38.68 12.80
C ASN A 261 2.85 40.11 12.59
N ALA A 262 1.86 40.27 11.71
CA ALA A 262 1.19 41.54 11.50
C ALA A 262 0.50 42.07 12.77
N GLN A 263 -0.15 41.17 13.54
CA GLN A 263 -0.77 41.53 14.81
C GLN A 263 0.31 41.92 15.87
N GLN A 264 1.40 41.17 15.98
CA GLN A 264 2.52 41.49 16.89
C GLN A 264 3.15 42.84 16.57
N ASP A 265 3.37 43.13 15.27
CA ASP A 265 3.85 44.44 14.83
C ASP A 265 2.88 45.58 15.19
N TYR A 266 1.58 45.35 15.02
CA TYR A 266 0.54 46.31 15.42
C TYR A 266 0.55 46.53 16.94
N ILE A 267 0.63 45.47 17.74
CA ILE A 267 0.73 45.55 19.21
C ILE A 267 1.99 46.32 19.60
N ALA A 268 3.16 45.97 19.09
CA ALA A 268 4.42 46.60 19.42
C ALA A 268 4.42 48.10 19.08
N ARG A 269 3.92 48.49 17.88
CA ARG A 269 3.79 49.90 17.47
C ARG A 269 2.80 50.66 18.36
N THR A 270 1.70 50.03 18.74
CA THR A 270 0.68 50.64 19.58
C THR A 270 1.17 50.81 21.01
N GLU A 271 1.87 49.85 21.58
CA GLU A 271 2.52 49.93 22.90
C GLU A 271 3.60 51.00 22.94
N ALA A 272 4.44 51.06 21.89
CA ALA A 272 5.46 52.12 21.78
C ALA A 272 4.82 53.52 21.74
N TYR A 273 3.72 53.68 21.01
CA TYR A 273 2.95 54.93 21.00
C TYR A 273 2.38 55.25 22.37
N ILE A 274 1.76 54.30 23.05
CA ILE A 274 1.20 54.47 24.40
C ILE A 274 2.30 54.86 25.36
N ARG A 275 3.45 54.15 25.37
CA ARG A 275 4.60 54.43 26.24
C ARG A 275 5.12 55.84 26.02
N ARG A 276 5.22 56.32 24.77
CA ARG A 276 5.72 57.65 24.42
C ARG A 276 4.77 58.79 24.84
N PHE A 277 3.44 58.55 24.79
CA PHE A 277 2.44 59.59 24.98
C PHE A 277 1.54 59.40 26.21
N LYS A 278 1.91 58.49 27.13
CA LYS A 278 1.16 58.17 28.36
C LYS A 278 0.97 59.41 29.26
N ALA A 279 1.99 60.31 29.32
CA ALA A 279 1.94 61.58 30.01
C ALA A 279 2.04 62.74 29.00
N GLY A 280 1.10 63.69 29.03
CA GLY A 280 1.13 64.87 28.16
C GLY A 280 -0.18 65.13 27.39
N ILE A 281 -0.12 66.08 26.47
CA ILE A 281 -1.27 66.60 25.71
C ILE A 281 -2.02 65.47 24.94
N LYS A 282 -1.32 64.42 24.52
CA LYS A 282 -1.91 63.30 23.77
C LYS A 282 -2.36 62.10 24.66
N SER A 283 -2.38 62.25 25.99
CA SER A 283 -2.70 61.18 26.95
C SER A 283 -4.13 60.60 26.76
N LYS A 284 -5.11 61.39 26.29
CA LYS A 284 -6.45 60.89 25.96
C LYS A 284 -6.44 59.94 24.77
N MET A 285 -5.64 60.23 23.73
CA MET A 285 -5.49 59.32 22.57
C MET A 285 -4.69 58.05 22.96
N ALA A 286 -3.68 58.17 23.83
CA ALA A 286 -2.95 57.01 24.34
C ALA A 286 -3.87 56.07 25.14
N ARG A 287 -4.76 56.60 25.99
CA ARG A 287 -5.78 55.81 26.70
C ARG A 287 -6.76 55.14 25.75
N GLY A 288 -7.23 55.82 24.69
CA GLY A 288 -8.10 55.23 23.70
C GLY A 288 -7.44 54.05 22.97
N ARG A 289 -6.17 54.18 22.58
CA ARG A 289 -5.41 53.08 21.99
C ARG A 289 -5.14 51.94 22.97
N GLN A 290 -4.92 52.23 24.26
CA GLN A 290 -4.81 51.20 25.29
C GLN A 290 -6.12 50.39 25.38
N SER A 291 -7.27 51.06 25.44
CA SER A 291 -8.57 50.38 25.47
C SER A 291 -8.86 49.57 24.21
N GLN A 292 -8.35 49.98 23.04
CA GLN A 292 -8.42 49.16 21.82
C GLN A 292 -7.54 47.92 21.91
N LEU A 293 -6.30 48.09 22.44
CA LEU A 293 -5.37 46.98 22.63
C LEU A 293 -5.89 45.97 23.64
N ASP A 294 -6.53 46.43 24.73
CA ASP A 294 -7.09 45.59 25.78
C ASP A 294 -8.29 44.76 25.29
N ARG A 295 -8.98 45.22 24.22
CA ARG A 295 -10.13 44.51 23.56
C ARG A 295 -9.70 43.66 22.39
N LEU A 296 -8.43 43.75 21.96
CA LEU A 296 -7.93 42.96 20.82
C LEU A 296 -7.87 41.50 21.19
N GLU A 297 -8.61 40.67 20.45
CA GLU A 297 -8.45 39.21 20.50
C GLU A 297 -7.05 38.88 19.99
N ARG A 298 -6.23 38.33 20.88
CA ARG A 298 -4.88 37.93 20.52
C ARG A 298 -4.92 36.63 19.75
N ILE A 299 -4.27 36.63 18.60
CA ILE A 299 -4.02 35.41 17.83
C ILE A 299 -3.00 34.61 18.62
N ASP A 300 -3.30 33.34 18.93
CA ASP A 300 -2.34 32.44 19.54
C ASP A 300 -1.11 32.31 18.63
N ALA A 301 0.07 32.22 19.25
CA ALA A 301 1.27 31.97 18.48
C ALA A 301 1.08 30.69 17.66
N PRO A 302 1.33 30.72 16.33
CA PRO A 302 1.29 29.51 15.56
C PRO A 302 2.21 28.50 16.24
N VAL A 303 1.74 27.26 16.39
CA VAL A 303 2.59 26.18 16.89
C VAL A 303 3.72 26.04 15.88
N GLN A 304 4.87 26.63 16.21
CA GLN A 304 6.08 26.36 15.45
C GLN A 304 6.45 24.93 15.84
N HIS A 305 6.17 23.98 14.97
CA HIS A 305 6.90 22.73 15.04
C HIS A 305 8.35 23.12 14.77
N GLU A 306 9.16 23.09 15.83
CA GLU A 306 10.59 23.32 15.68
C GLU A 306 11.08 22.36 14.61
N GLU A 307 11.61 22.90 13.50
CA GLU A 307 12.18 22.11 12.44
C GLU A 307 13.29 21.27 13.06
N PHE A 308 13.14 19.97 12.96
CA PHE A 308 14.09 19.01 13.45
C PHE A 308 15.31 19.04 12.52
N GLU A 309 16.33 19.79 12.86
CA GLU A 309 17.62 19.75 12.18
C GLU A 309 18.55 18.75 12.87
N LEU A 310 18.50 17.49 12.50
CA LEU A 310 19.56 16.57 12.84
C LEU A 310 20.77 16.87 11.93
N ARG A 311 21.74 17.60 12.46
CA ARG A 311 23.02 17.82 11.77
C ARG A 311 23.93 16.63 12.04
N LEU A 312 23.99 15.71 11.09
CA LEU A 312 24.96 14.63 11.15
C LEU A 312 26.37 15.20 10.92
N PRO A 313 27.37 14.81 11.70
CA PRO A 313 28.73 15.18 11.42
C PRO A 313 29.17 14.63 10.06
N PRO A 314 30.10 15.28 9.34
CA PRO A 314 30.61 14.78 8.08
C PRO A 314 31.24 13.38 8.29
N ALA A 315 30.95 12.47 7.36
CA ALA A 315 31.43 11.11 7.44
C ALA A 315 32.97 11.06 7.29
N ALA A 316 33.64 10.30 8.17
CA ALA A 316 35.07 10.12 8.07
C ALA A 316 35.44 9.38 6.77
N GLU A 317 36.62 9.68 6.21
CA GLU A 317 37.12 9.02 5.00
C GLU A 317 37.29 7.50 5.20
N CYS A 318 36.74 6.74 4.28
CA CYS A 318 36.85 5.28 4.23
C CYS A 318 37.22 4.80 2.82
N ALA A 319 37.36 3.47 2.65
CA ALA A 319 37.59 2.86 1.34
C ALA A 319 36.45 3.17 0.35
N ASP A 320 36.75 3.26 -0.95
CA ASP A 320 35.75 3.45 -2.01
C ASP A 320 34.69 2.33 -2.03
N ARG A 321 35.13 1.11 -1.78
CA ARG A 321 34.24 -0.06 -1.64
C ARG A 321 33.97 -0.31 -0.16
N VAL A 322 32.78 0.07 0.28
CA VAL A 322 32.39 0.01 1.69
C VAL A 322 31.94 -1.39 2.07
N LEU A 323 31.05 -2.00 1.29
CA LEU A 323 30.57 -3.38 1.47
C LEU A 323 30.76 -4.14 0.17
N ILE A 324 31.33 -5.35 0.24
CA ILE A 324 31.59 -6.20 -0.92
C ILE A 324 31.04 -7.60 -0.63
N MET A 325 30.16 -8.08 -1.49
CA MET A 325 29.59 -9.43 -1.44
C MET A 325 30.04 -10.20 -2.69
N GLU A 326 30.68 -11.35 -2.49
CA GLU A 326 31.23 -12.21 -3.54
C GLU A 326 30.63 -13.61 -3.44
N ASP A 327 29.79 -13.98 -4.41
CA ASP A 327 29.04 -15.26 -4.49
C ASP A 327 28.38 -15.64 -3.16
N LEU A 328 27.84 -14.62 -2.46
CA LEU A 328 27.32 -14.76 -1.11
C LEU A 328 25.98 -15.51 -1.12
N THR A 329 25.88 -16.55 -0.29
CA THR A 329 24.65 -17.30 -0.04
C THR A 329 24.30 -17.21 1.44
N ILE A 330 23.09 -16.78 1.75
CA ILE A 330 22.61 -16.60 3.12
C ILE A 330 21.48 -17.57 3.46
N GLY A 331 21.37 -17.93 4.72
CA GLY A 331 20.33 -18.83 5.22
C GLY A 331 20.66 -19.40 6.59
N TYR A 332 19.86 -20.36 7.04
CA TYR A 332 20.00 -21.06 8.32
C TYR A 332 19.98 -22.57 8.09
N GLY A 333 21.07 -23.26 8.43
CA GLY A 333 21.20 -24.70 8.21
C GLY A 333 21.01 -25.07 6.74
N GLU A 334 19.99 -25.83 6.41
CA GLU A 334 19.65 -26.23 5.03
C GLU A 334 18.76 -25.23 4.30
N LYS A 335 18.13 -24.30 5.04
CA LYS A 335 17.21 -23.32 4.44
C LYS A 335 17.98 -22.15 3.84
N VAL A 336 18.09 -22.12 2.51
CA VAL A 336 18.67 -21.01 1.75
C VAL A 336 17.62 -19.89 1.62
N LEU A 337 18.00 -18.64 1.90
CA LEU A 337 17.14 -17.46 1.78
C LEU A 337 17.50 -16.62 0.55
N ALA A 338 18.78 -16.51 0.22
CA ALA A 338 19.24 -15.93 -1.05
C ALA A 338 20.60 -16.52 -1.43
N LYS A 339 20.88 -16.61 -2.74
CA LYS A 339 22.06 -17.25 -3.30
C LYS A 339 22.73 -16.41 -4.37
N GLY A 340 24.08 -16.59 -4.52
CA GLY A 340 24.83 -15.99 -5.62
C GLY A 340 24.86 -14.47 -5.60
N ILE A 341 24.81 -13.84 -4.42
CA ILE A 341 24.78 -12.39 -4.29
C ILE A 341 26.15 -11.82 -4.63
N ASN A 342 26.22 -11.01 -5.68
CA ASN A 342 27.41 -10.30 -6.14
C ASN A 342 27.12 -8.81 -6.20
N LEU A 343 27.28 -8.11 -5.08
CA LEU A 343 26.96 -6.70 -4.94
C LEU A 343 28.10 -5.94 -4.26
N THR A 344 28.26 -4.68 -4.63
CA THR A 344 29.21 -3.78 -3.99
C THR A 344 28.51 -2.46 -3.68
N LEU A 345 28.59 -2.00 -2.43
CA LEU A 345 28.16 -0.68 -2.02
C LEU A 345 29.39 0.22 -1.91
N ARG A 346 29.37 1.36 -2.59
CA ARG A 346 30.47 2.31 -2.62
C ARG A 346 30.26 3.43 -1.63
N ARG A 347 31.33 4.16 -1.34
CA ARG A 347 31.30 5.33 -0.47
C ARG A 347 30.33 6.38 -1.01
N GLY A 348 29.47 6.88 -0.15
CA GLY A 348 28.45 7.87 -0.48
C GLY A 348 27.21 7.32 -1.20
N GLU A 349 27.17 6.03 -1.59
CA GLU A 349 25.95 5.43 -2.13
C GLU A 349 24.94 5.16 -0.99
N LYS A 350 23.66 5.40 -1.31
CA LYS A 350 22.54 5.11 -0.42
C LYS A 350 21.67 4.04 -1.06
N ALA A 351 21.70 2.82 -0.50
CA ALA A 351 20.96 1.68 -1.02
C ALA A 351 19.82 1.27 -0.09
N ALA A 352 18.66 0.94 -0.66
CA ALA A 352 17.57 0.32 0.06
C ALA A 352 17.46 -1.17 -0.30
N LEU A 353 17.25 -2.00 0.72
CA LEU A 353 17.01 -3.44 0.57
C LEU A 353 15.53 -3.74 0.74
N LEU A 354 14.88 -4.14 -0.35
CA LEU A 354 13.47 -4.47 -0.42
C LEU A 354 13.24 -5.97 -0.54
N GLY A 355 12.03 -6.42 -0.23
CA GLY A 355 11.60 -7.81 -0.36
C GLY A 355 10.46 -8.12 0.59
N ALA A 356 9.74 -9.21 0.34
CA ALA A 356 8.66 -9.69 1.19
C ALA A 356 9.16 -10.03 2.62
N ASN A 357 8.24 -10.13 3.56
CA ASN A 357 8.60 -10.55 4.92
C ASN A 357 9.10 -12.01 4.92
N GLY A 358 10.23 -12.25 5.61
CA GLY A 358 10.85 -13.56 5.69
C GLY A 358 11.76 -13.94 4.53
N THR A 359 12.01 -13.06 3.54
CA THR A 359 12.95 -13.32 2.43
C THR A 359 14.42 -13.24 2.83
N GLY A 360 14.73 -12.80 4.05
CA GLY A 360 16.10 -12.79 4.57
C GLY A 360 16.76 -11.42 4.62
N LYS A 361 16.01 -10.31 4.56
CA LYS A 361 16.57 -8.94 4.65
C LYS A 361 17.44 -8.75 5.88
N THR A 362 16.91 -8.95 7.07
CA THR A 362 17.66 -8.85 8.34
C THR A 362 18.80 -9.88 8.41
N THR A 363 18.61 -11.09 7.83
CA THR A 363 19.65 -12.11 7.75
C THR A 363 20.83 -11.64 6.89
N LEU A 364 20.56 -10.99 5.76
CA LEU A 364 21.58 -10.38 4.91
C LEU A 364 22.38 -9.31 5.66
N LEU A 365 21.66 -8.39 6.34
CA LEU A 365 22.31 -7.36 7.15
C LEU A 365 23.21 -7.96 8.23
N ARG A 366 22.71 -8.93 9.00
CA ARG A 366 23.50 -9.61 10.05
C ARG A 366 24.68 -10.40 9.48
N THR A 367 24.55 -10.97 8.28
CA THR A 367 25.67 -11.65 7.61
C THR A 367 26.74 -10.65 7.15
N ILE A 368 26.34 -9.48 6.64
CA ILE A 368 27.26 -8.39 6.29
C ILE A 368 28.00 -7.87 7.53
N LEU A 369 27.30 -7.75 8.66
CA LEU A 369 27.89 -7.34 9.95
C LEU A 369 28.78 -8.41 10.59
N GLY A 370 28.79 -9.65 10.05
CA GLY A 370 29.57 -10.76 10.58
C GLY A 370 28.95 -11.45 11.80
N GLU A 371 27.71 -11.14 12.15
CA GLU A 371 26.96 -11.78 13.25
C GLU A 371 26.50 -13.20 12.87
N ILE A 372 26.22 -13.42 11.59
CA ILE A 372 25.82 -14.72 11.04
C ILE A 372 26.82 -15.14 9.97
N ALA A 373 27.34 -16.37 10.07
CA ALA A 373 28.24 -16.90 9.05
C ALA A 373 27.46 -17.18 7.74
N PRO A 374 28.01 -16.81 6.57
CA PRO A 374 27.38 -17.13 5.29
C PRO A 374 27.44 -18.64 5.03
N LEU A 375 26.42 -19.18 4.33
CA LEU A 375 26.42 -20.58 3.87
C LEU A 375 27.49 -20.81 2.78
N LYS A 376 27.69 -19.82 1.89
CA LYS A 376 28.70 -19.84 0.83
C LYS A 376 29.12 -18.40 0.50
N GLY A 377 30.33 -18.24 -0.06
CA GLY A 377 30.85 -16.96 -0.47
C GLY A 377 31.44 -16.15 0.68
N LYS A 378 31.55 -14.83 0.47
CA LYS A 378 32.15 -13.91 1.45
C LYS A 378 31.47 -12.56 1.41
N ALA A 379 31.24 -11.98 2.60
CA ALA A 379 30.97 -10.58 2.80
C ALA A 379 32.22 -9.91 3.39
N LYS A 380 32.63 -8.77 2.82
CA LYS A 380 33.82 -8.02 3.25
C LYS A 380 33.43 -6.57 3.51
N ILE A 381 33.96 -6.03 4.60
CA ILE A 381 33.85 -4.60 4.95
C ILE A 381 35.16 -3.93 4.52
N GLY A 382 35.04 -2.77 3.89
CA GLY A 382 36.19 -1.98 3.44
C GLY A 382 37.07 -1.47 4.59
N SER A 383 38.30 -1.08 4.28
CA SER A 383 39.21 -0.52 5.30
C SER A 383 38.72 0.84 5.80
N ARG A 384 38.91 1.11 7.09
CA ARG A 384 38.46 2.31 7.79
C ARG A 384 36.95 2.56 7.74
N VAL A 385 36.14 1.55 7.45
CA VAL A 385 34.69 1.64 7.53
C VAL A 385 34.27 1.43 8.98
N GLN A 386 33.53 2.42 9.51
CA GLN A 386 32.86 2.36 10.81
C GLN A 386 31.37 2.23 10.58
N ILE A 387 30.82 1.06 10.91
CA ILE A 387 29.39 0.77 10.69
C ILE A 387 28.60 1.18 11.93
N GLY A 388 27.64 2.08 11.74
CA GLY A 388 26.56 2.34 12.69
C GLY A 388 25.37 1.44 12.38
N TYR A 389 25.08 0.47 13.21
CA TYR A 389 23.94 -0.44 13.01
C TYR A 389 22.75 -0.05 13.88
N PHE A 390 21.63 0.28 13.23
CA PHE A 390 20.36 0.49 13.85
C PHE A 390 19.53 -0.79 13.76
N SER A 391 19.36 -1.47 14.89
CA SER A 391 18.56 -2.69 14.99
C SER A 391 17.14 -2.35 15.47
N GLN A 392 16.19 -3.16 15.03
CA GLN A 392 14.78 -3.06 15.44
C GLN A 392 14.59 -3.29 16.96
N SER A 393 15.52 -3.97 17.62
CA SER A 393 15.57 -4.13 19.08
C SER A 393 16.50 -3.07 19.69
N TYR A 394 16.00 -2.29 20.64
CA TYR A 394 16.75 -1.24 21.35
C TYR A 394 17.71 -1.80 22.42
N GLU A 395 18.37 -2.94 22.13
CA GLU A 395 19.18 -3.72 23.09
C GLU A 395 20.39 -2.94 23.67
N ARG A 396 20.84 -1.90 22.95
CA ARG A 396 21.98 -1.08 23.37
C ARG A 396 21.62 0.05 24.36
N LEU A 397 20.34 0.23 24.67
CA LEU A 397 19.88 1.28 25.58
C LEU A 397 19.70 0.72 26.99
N ASN A 398 20.28 1.37 27.99
CA ASN A 398 20.06 1.01 29.39
C ASN A 398 18.75 1.64 29.88
N PRO A 399 17.68 0.88 30.15
CA PRO A 399 16.37 1.40 30.49
C PRO A 399 16.31 2.14 31.84
N GLU A 400 17.26 1.89 32.75
CA GLU A 400 17.27 2.48 34.07
C GLU A 400 17.94 3.84 34.16
N GLN A 401 18.75 4.21 33.16
CA GLN A 401 19.41 5.52 33.09
C GLN A 401 18.43 6.58 32.58
N THR A 402 18.62 7.82 33.03
CA THR A 402 17.98 8.99 32.41
C THR A 402 18.68 9.33 31.10
N LEU A 403 17.99 10.06 30.22
CA LEU A 403 18.59 10.56 28.97
C LEU A 403 19.88 11.34 29.25
N LEU A 404 19.83 12.27 30.18
CA LEU A 404 20.98 13.10 30.53
C LEU A 404 22.16 12.28 31.06
N GLU A 405 21.91 11.37 32.02
CA GLU A 405 22.94 10.50 32.59
C GLU A 405 23.62 9.64 31.53
N ASN A 406 22.86 9.11 30.60
CA ASN A 406 23.39 8.25 29.54
C ASN A 406 24.47 8.96 28.71
N PHE A 407 24.22 10.21 28.29
CA PHE A 407 25.19 10.96 27.48
C PHE A 407 26.36 11.54 28.30
N VAL A 408 26.12 12.00 29.52
CA VAL A 408 27.17 12.48 30.39
C VAL A 408 28.13 11.35 30.75
N VAL A 409 27.64 10.18 31.10
CA VAL A 409 28.47 9.04 31.51
C VAL A 409 29.18 8.38 30.31
N GLU A 410 28.49 8.21 29.18
CA GLU A 410 29.01 7.46 28.03
C GLU A 410 29.97 8.29 27.18
N TYR A 411 29.64 9.59 26.94
CA TYR A 411 30.43 10.47 26.06
C TYR A 411 31.23 11.53 26.81
N GLY A 412 31.06 11.67 28.12
CA GLY A 412 31.76 12.69 28.92
C GLY A 412 31.34 14.13 28.61
N PHE A 413 30.13 14.31 28.04
CA PHE A 413 29.65 15.64 27.69
C PHE A 413 29.20 16.44 28.90
N THR A 414 29.24 17.76 28.78
CA THR A 414 28.65 18.66 29.79
C THR A 414 27.13 18.61 29.71
N GLU A 415 26.46 18.87 30.84
CA GLU A 415 24.99 18.89 30.88
C GLU A 415 24.39 19.87 29.85
N GLU A 416 24.99 21.05 29.69
CA GLU A 416 24.54 22.07 28.74
C GLU A 416 24.64 21.56 27.29
N HIS A 417 25.77 20.95 26.93
CA HIS A 417 25.95 20.37 25.60
C HIS A 417 24.98 19.22 25.32
N THR A 418 24.77 18.33 26.31
CA THR A 418 23.83 17.25 26.22
C THR A 418 22.38 17.74 26.02
N ARG A 419 21.98 18.79 26.79
CA ARG A 419 20.64 19.39 26.63
C ARG A 419 20.46 20.03 25.25
N SER A 420 21.49 20.70 24.72
CA SER A 420 21.44 21.27 23.36
C SER A 420 21.28 20.22 22.29
N MET A 421 22.02 19.11 22.38
CA MET A 421 21.89 17.98 21.44
C MET A 421 20.53 17.26 21.55
N LEU A 422 20.08 16.98 22.78
CA LEU A 422 18.78 16.37 23.03
C LEU A 422 17.64 17.28 22.56
N GLY A 423 17.79 18.61 22.69
CA GLY A 423 16.86 19.60 22.15
C GLY A 423 16.71 19.50 20.64
N GLY A 424 17.82 19.32 19.90
CA GLY A 424 17.81 19.03 18.46
C GLY A 424 17.12 17.72 18.08
N MET A 425 16.90 16.82 19.04
CA MET A 425 16.14 15.57 18.89
C MET A 425 14.72 15.65 19.46
N LEU A 426 14.22 16.88 19.69
CA LEU A 426 12.89 17.14 20.26
C LEU A 426 12.69 16.58 21.69
N PHE A 427 13.74 16.54 22.49
CA PHE A 427 13.65 16.30 23.93
C PHE A 427 13.80 17.62 24.67
N HIS A 428 12.69 18.17 25.20
CA HIS A 428 12.67 19.50 25.81
C HIS A 428 12.34 19.47 27.30
N GLY A 429 12.80 20.48 28.02
CA GLY A 429 12.45 20.69 29.43
C GLY A 429 12.76 19.49 30.30
N ASP A 430 11.74 18.92 30.93
CA ASP A 430 11.86 17.78 31.86
C ASP A 430 12.04 16.42 31.16
N ASP A 431 11.90 16.35 29.83
CA ASP A 431 12.08 15.10 29.09
C ASP A 431 13.49 14.53 29.28
N VAL A 432 14.51 15.38 29.40
CA VAL A 432 15.91 14.96 29.57
C VAL A 432 16.16 14.17 30.85
N PHE A 433 15.26 14.27 31.82
CA PHE A 433 15.32 13.53 33.09
C PHE A 433 14.49 12.25 33.09
N LYS A 434 13.73 11.98 32.01
CA LYS A 434 12.99 10.72 31.90
C LYS A 434 13.96 9.55 31.77
N LYS A 435 13.59 8.42 32.37
CA LYS A 435 14.30 7.16 32.17
C LYS A 435 14.09 6.67 30.73
N ILE A 436 15.14 6.10 30.14
CA ILE A 436 15.10 5.54 28.78
C ILE A 436 14.02 4.46 28.66
N GLY A 437 13.77 3.71 29.73
CA GLY A 437 12.69 2.70 29.77
C GLY A 437 11.29 3.28 29.54
N GLU A 438 11.05 4.53 30.00
CA GLU A 438 9.75 5.23 29.93
C GLU A 438 9.50 5.89 28.56
N LEU A 439 10.51 5.95 27.68
CA LEU A 439 10.40 6.56 26.38
C LEU A 439 9.51 5.75 25.45
N SER A 440 8.75 6.46 24.60
CA SER A 440 8.03 5.82 23.49
C SER A 440 8.99 5.19 22.48
N GLY A 441 8.49 4.27 21.66
CA GLY A 441 9.31 3.66 20.59
C GLY A 441 9.96 4.69 19.68
N GLY A 442 9.22 5.72 19.26
CA GLY A 442 9.75 6.82 18.45
C GLY A 442 10.81 7.67 19.16
N GLN A 443 10.65 7.93 20.46
CA GLN A 443 11.67 8.61 21.26
C GLN A 443 12.96 7.77 21.39
N LYS A 444 12.81 6.44 21.60
CA LYS A 444 13.96 5.52 21.62
C LYS A 444 14.69 5.47 20.28
N ALA A 445 13.96 5.43 19.16
CA ALA A 445 14.56 5.46 17.83
C ALA A 445 15.40 6.71 17.59
N ARG A 446 14.87 7.90 17.93
CA ARG A 446 15.61 9.16 17.85
C ARG A 446 16.88 9.14 18.70
N LEU A 447 16.78 8.59 19.90
CA LEU A 447 17.94 8.46 20.82
C LEU A 447 19.04 7.58 20.21
N VAL A 448 18.68 6.43 19.63
CA VAL A 448 19.65 5.52 18.98
C VAL A 448 20.30 6.19 17.78
N LEU A 449 19.52 6.90 16.94
CA LEU A 449 20.09 7.65 15.81
C LEU A 449 21.11 8.67 16.25
N LEU A 450 20.81 9.45 17.30
CA LEU A 450 21.77 10.40 17.86
C LEU A 450 23.06 9.70 18.30
N LYS A 451 22.96 8.56 18.97
CA LYS A 451 24.14 7.79 19.42
C LYS A 451 24.98 7.29 18.25
N LEU A 452 24.36 6.74 17.19
CA LEU A 452 25.09 6.29 16.00
C LEU A 452 25.90 7.42 15.35
N VAL A 453 25.33 8.61 15.33
CA VAL A 453 26.02 9.81 14.82
C VAL A 453 27.22 10.18 15.68
N LEU A 454 27.07 10.16 17.00
CA LEU A 454 28.12 10.49 17.94
C LEU A 454 29.27 9.46 17.95
N ASP A 455 28.97 8.21 17.63
CA ASP A 455 29.96 7.14 17.49
C ASP A 455 30.83 7.30 16.22
N GLY A 456 30.56 8.30 15.39
CA GLY A 456 31.37 8.63 14.21
C GLY A 456 31.21 7.65 13.05
N ALA A 457 30.06 7.01 12.93
CA ALA A 457 29.78 6.08 11.84
C ALA A 457 29.87 6.77 10.46
N ASN A 458 30.59 6.14 9.51
CA ASN A 458 30.66 6.58 8.11
C ASN A 458 29.89 5.67 7.16
N CYS A 459 29.35 4.56 7.68
CA CYS A 459 28.41 3.68 7.02
C CYS A 459 27.26 3.38 7.98
N LEU A 460 26.04 3.75 7.64
CA LEU A 460 24.83 3.47 8.41
C LEU A 460 24.12 2.27 7.81
N VAL A 461 23.87 1.26 8.64
CA VAL A 461 23.05 0.09 8.32
C VAL A 461 21.80 0.15 9.18
N LEU A 462 20.64 0.39 8.56
CA LEU A 462 19.39 0.69 9.25
C LEU A 462 18.36 -0.41 8.94
N ASP A 463 17.86 -1.08 9.98
CA ASP A 463 16.81 -2.12 9.85
C ASP A 463 15.48 -1.54 10.37
N GLU A 464 14.56 -1.18 9.46
CA GLU A 464 13.25 -0.59 9.71
C GLU A 464 13.30 0.67 10.61
N PRO A 465 14.08 1.72 10.25
CA PRO A 465 14.29 2.88 11.12
C PRO A 465 13.04 3.75 11.29
N THR A 466 12.06 3.62 10.41
CA THR A 466 10.81 4.40 10.42
C THR A 466 9.70 3.76 11.26
N ASN A 467 9.89 2.54 11.74
CA ASN A 467 8.89 1.85 12.56
C ASN A 467 8.66 2.59 13.89
N HIS A 468 7.38 2.74 14.26
CA HIS A 468 6.94 3.44 15.47
C HIS A 468 7.23 4.95 15.50
N LEU A 469 7.75 5.53 14.43
CA LEU A 469 7.88 6.97 14.28
C LEU A 469 6.57 7.58 13.78
N ASP A 470 6.20 8.73 14.32
CA ASP A 470 5.15 9.56 13.71
C ASP A 470 5.71 10.25 12.44
N ILE A 471 4.81 10.82 11.66
CA ILE A 471 5.14 11.39 10.35
C ILE A 471 6.25 12.45 10.47
N MET A 472 6.17 13.33 11.47
CA MET A 472 7.18 14.39 11.67
C MET A 472 8.56 13.82 12.00
N ALA A 473 8.62 12.78 12.86
CA ALA A 473 9.88 12.14 13.21
C ALA A 473 10.46 11.37 12.00
N ARG A 474 9.62 10.81 11.12
CA ARG A 474 10.06 10.19 9.86
C ARG A 474 10.68 11.21 8.92
N GLU A 475 10.00 12.35 8.68
CA GLU A 475 10.50 13.44 7.83
C GLU A 475 11.84 13.98 8.33
N ALA A 476 11.99 14.09 9.64
CA ALA A 476 13.27 14.52 10.22
C ALA A 476 14.40 13.49 9.99
N VAL A 477 14.11 12.19 10.11
CA VAL A 477 15.09 11.12 9.80
C VAL A 477 15.42 11.09 8.31
N GLU A 478 14.43 11.29 7.44
CA GLU A 478 14.62 11.42 5.99
C GLU A 478 15.58 12.55 5.65
N ALA A 479 15.28 13.77 6.11
CA ALA A 479 16.11 14.94 5.86
C ALA A 479 17.55 14.76 6.39
N ALA A 480 17.70 14.13 7.57
CA ALA A 480 19.00 13.85 8.13
C ALA A 480 19.82 12.85 7.29
N LEU A 481 19.17 11.77 6.83
CA LEU A 481 19.83 10.76 5.99
C LEU A 481 20.09 11.26 4.57
N GLU A 482 19.23 12.12 4.03
CA GLU A 482 19.46 12.80 2.75
C GLU A 482 20.70 13.71 2.82
N ALA A 483 20.84 14.48 3.91
CA ALA A 483 21.97 15.35 4.13
C ALA A 483 23.27 14.61 4.52
N PHE A 484 23.20 13.32 4.90
CA PHE A 484 24.36 12.54 5.28
C PHE A 484 25.24 12.22 4.07
N ASP A 485 26.51 12.61 4.11
CA ASP A 485 27.52 12.41 3.05
C ASP A 485 28.21 11.04 3.11
N GLY A 486 27.87 10.20 4.09
CA GLY A 486 28.34 8.82 4.24
C GLY A 486 27.54 7.82 3.42
N THR A 487 27.82 6.55 3.64
CA THR A 487 27.18 5.41 2.97
C THR A 487 25.98 4.95 3.79
N VAL A 488 24.86 4.64 3.14
CA VAL A 488 23.65 4.14 3.82
C VAL A 488 23.18 2.84 3.18
N LEU A 489 22.89 1.84 4.02
CA LEU A 489 22.14 0.64 3.63
C LEU A 489 20.92 0.55 4.54
N VAL A 490 19.73 0.68 3.96
CA VAL A 490 18.48 0.69 4.73
C VAL A 490 17.54 -0.43 4.29
N VAL A 491 16.91 -1.08 5.27
CA VAL A 491 15.72 -1.90 5.08
C VAL A 491 14.54 -1.07 5.53
N SER A 492 13.57 -0.81 4.67
CA SER A 492 12.33 -0.15 5.06
C SER A 492 11.16 -0.57 4.18
N HIS A 493 9.97 -0.58 4.76
CA HIS A 493 8.71 -0.75 4.06
C HIS A 493 8.00 0.58 3.77
N ASP A 494 8.57 1.69 4.21
CA ASP A 494 8.08 3.04 3.93
C ASP A 494 8.54 3.50 2.55
N ARG A 495 7.61 3.56 1.61
CA ARG A 495 7.88 3.89 0.19
C ARG A 495 8.37 5.32 -0.01
N TYR A 496 7.82 6.28 0.74
CA TYR A 496 8.29 7.68 0.71
C TYR A 496 9.72 7.78 1.22
N PHE A 497 9.97 7.18 2.37
CA PHE A 497 11.30 7.15 2.96
C PHE A 497 12.35 6.54 2.01
N VAL A 498 12.03 5.40 1.39
CA VAL A 498 12.94 4.75 0.43
C VAL A 498 13.16 5.62 -0.79
N ASN A 499 12.11 6.30 -1.29
CA ASN A 499 12.21 7.16 -2.48
C ASN A 499 13.09 8.38 -2.27
N GLU A 500 13.01 9.01 -1.07
CA GLU A 500 13.80 10.20 -0.74
C GLU A 500 15.26 9.87 -0.38
N VAL A 501 15.48 8.75 0.32
CA VAL A 501 16.81 8.45 0.88
C VAL A 501 17.67 7.63 -0.09
N ALA A 502 17.08 6.71 -0.89
CA ALA A 502 17.85 5.72 -1.64
C ALA A 502 18.02 6.06 -3.12
N ASP A 503 19.26 6.02 -3.59
CA ASP A 503 19.64 6.15 -5.01
C ASP A 503 19.74 4.79 -5.71
N ARG A 504 19.63 3.69 -4.95
CA ARG A 504 19.83 2.33 -5.43
C ARG A 504 18.94 1.36 -4.66
N ILE A 505 18.33 0.43 -5.36
CA ILE A 505 17.41 -0.56 -4.78
C ILE A 505 17.96 -1.97 -5.00
N TRP A 506 18.08 -2.73 -3.92
CA TRP A 506 18.32 -4.17 -3.93
C TRP A 506 17.03 -4.89 -3.56
N GLU A 507 16.51 -5.71 -4.44
CA GLU A 507 15.30 -6.50 -4.20
C GLU A 507 15.64 -7.97 -4.03
N ILE A 508 15.22 -8.55 -2.89
CA ILE A 508 15.29 -10.00 -2.67
C ILE A 508 13.97 -10.61 -3.18
N GLU A 509 14.06 -11.33 -4.30
CA GLU A 509 12.94 -12.04 -4.92
C GLU A 509 13.44 -13.39 -5.46
N ASP A 510 12.66 -14.46 -5.28
CA ASP A 510 12.97 -15.81 -5.81
C ASP A 510 14.39 -16.33 -5.49
N LEU A 511 14.84 -16.13 -4.25
CA LEU A 511 16.18 -16.50 -3.77
C LEU A 511 17.33 -15.75 -4.45
N GLU A 512 17.07 -14.72 -5.22
CA GLU A 512 18.05 -13.87 -5.90
C GLU A 512 17.97 -12.44 -5.38
N VAL A 513 19.07 -11.69 -5.55
CA VAL A 513 19.07 -10.24 -5.25
C VAL A 513 19.26 -9.49 -6.55
N LYS A 514 18.23 -8.74 -6.93
CA LYS A 514 18.21 -7.89 -8.12
C LYS A 514 18.66 -6.48 -7.75
N ASP A 515 19.48 -5.86 -8.59
CA ASP A 515 20.06 -4.53 -8.39
C ASP A 515 19.46 -3.54 -9.39
N TYR A 516 18.81 -2.48 -8.87
CA TYR A 516 18.23 -1.40 -9.64
C TYR A 516 18.97 -0.10 -9.30
N LYS A 517 19.51 0.56 -10.30
CA LYS A 517 20.24 1.84 -10.16
C LYS A 517 19.29 3.01 -10.35
N GLY A 518 18.63 3.40 -9.29
CA GLY A 518 17.64 4.46 -9.25
C GLY A 518 16.85 4.43 -7.94
N ASN A 519 16.02 5.43 -7.72
CA ASN A 519 15.12 5.54 -6.58
C ASN A 519 13.93 4.56 -6.67
N TYR A 520 13.00 4.66 -5.73
CA TYR A 520 11.85 3.76 -5.66
C TYR A 520 10.90 3.90 -6.87
N ASP A 521 10.72 5.11 -7.40
CA ASP A 521 9.87 5.34 -8.57
C ASP A 521 10.46 4.69 -9.82
N PHE A 522 11.77 4.82 -10.03
CA PHE A 522 12.49 4.13 -11.12
C PHE A 522 12.37 2.60 -11.00
N TYR A 523 12.50 2.06 -9.79
CA TYR A 523 12.31 0.63 -9.54
C TYR A 523 10.90 0.17 -9.92
N LEU A 524 9.86 0.93 -9.55
CA LEU A 524 8.47 0.61 -9.90
C LEU A 524 8.25 0.62 -11.42
N GLU A 525 8.77 1.61 -12.13
CA GLU A 525 8.68 1.68 -13.60
C GLU A 525 9.32 0.47 -14.27
N GLU A 526 10.55 0.12 -13.84
CA GLU A 526 11.26 -1.03 -14.37
C GLU A 526 10.52 -2.36 -14.07
N LYS A 527 9.94 -2.51 -12.88
CA LYS A 527 9.15 -3.68 -12.52
C LYS A 527 7.86 -3.78 -13.34
N GLN A 528 7.19 -2.65 -13.57
CA GLN A 528 6.00 -2.60 -14.43
C GLN A 528 6.34 -2.92 -15.90
N LYS A 529 7.43 -2.39 -16.44
CA LYS A 529 7.90 -2.70 -17.80
C LYS A 529 8.21 -4.20 -17.95
N LYS A 530 8.90 -4.80 -16.97
CA LYS A 530 9.19 -6.24 -16.97
C LYS A 530 7.93 -7.08 -16.85
N ALA A 531 6.98 -6.70 -15.99
CA ALA A 531 5.71 -7.38 -15.85
C ALA A 531 4.88 -7.31 -17.15
N ALA A 532 4.79 -6.13 -17.77
CA ALA A 532 4.11 -5.96 -19.06
C ALA A 532 4.75 -6.80 -20.18
N ALA A 533 6.08 -6.83 -20.24
CA ALA A 533 6.81 -7.65 -21.21
C ALA A 533 6.57 -9.16 -20.99
N LEU A 534 6.48 -9.61 -19.72
CA LEU A 534 6.16 -11.01 -19.42
C LEU A 534 4.74 -11.39 -19.83
N VAL A 535 3.76 -10.50 -19.58
CA VAL A 535 2.37 -10.72 -20.01
C VAL A 535 2.30 -10.79 -21.54
N GLN A 536 2.95 -9.87 -22.25
CA GLN A 536 2.99 -9.91 -23.71
C GLN A 536 3.65 -11.19 -24.24
N ALA A 537 4.78 -11.61 -23.63
CA ALA A 537 5.45 -12.86 -24.01
C ALA A 537 4.57 -14.10 -23.73
N GLN A 538 3.78 -14.10 -22.64
CA GLN A 538 2.83 -15.17 -22.36
C GLN A 538 1.66 -15.20 -23.38
N GLU A 539 1.09 -14.03 -23.69
CA GLU A 539 0.05 -13.93 -24.72
C GLU A 539 0.55 -14.37 -26.11
N GLU A 540 1.78 -13.99 -26.46
CA GLU A 540 2.40 -14.44 -27.72
C GLU A 540 2.66 -15.95 -27.71
N ALA A 541 3.12 -16.51 -26.58
CA ALA A 541 3.32 -17.94 -26.43
C ALA A 541 1.99 -18.71 -26.49
N GLU A 542 0.93 -18.21 -25.86
CA GLU A 542 -0.42 -18.81 -25.95
C GLU A 542 -0.97 -18.75 -27.38
N LYS A 543 -0.82 -17.61 -28.07
CA LYS A 543 -1.21 -17.48 -29.47
C LYS A 543 -0.41 -18.43 -30.39
N ALA A 544 0.89 -18.58 -30.13
CA ALA A 544 1.75 -19.50 -30.86
C ALA A 544 1.36 -20.97 -30.58
N ALA A 545 1.05 -21.32 -29.31
CA ALA A 545 0.58 -22.65 -28.93
C ALA A 545 -0.79 -22.98 -29.55
N ALA A 546 -1.73 -22.04 -29.53
CA ALA A 546 -3.03 -22.19 -30.17
C ALA A 546 -2.90 -22.35 -31.70
N CYS A 547 -1.99 -21.60 -32.33
CA CYS A 547 -1.68 -21.73 -33.75
C CYS A 547 -1.04 -23.09 -34.08
N ALA A 548 -0.11 -23.56 -33.23
CA ALA A 548 0.51 -24.89 -33.38
C ALA A 548 -0.51 -26.02 -33.21
N GLU A 549 -1.43 -25.93 -32.23
CA GLU A 549 -2.53 -26.88 -32.06
C GLU A 549 -3.51 -26.88 -33.26
N ALA A 550 -3.82 -25.67 -33.76
CA ALA A 550 -4.67 -25.57 -34.97
C ALA A 550 -4.00 -26.18 -36.21
N GLN A 551 -2.67 -25.98 -36.36
CA GLN A 551 -1.88 -26.60 -37.43
C GLN A 551 -1.79 -28.13 -37.24
N ALA A 552 -1.58 -28.63 -36.02
CA ALA A 552 -1.55 -30.05 -35.71
C ALA A 552 -2.92 -30.72 -35.98
N LYS A 553 -4.04 -30.06 -35.61
CA LYS A 553 -5.40 -30.52 -35.93
C LYS A 553 -5.66 -30.49 -37.45
N LYS A 554 -5.16 -29.47 -38.17
CA LYS A 554 -5.24 -29.43 -39.64
C LYS A 554 -4.40 -30.56 -40.29
N GLN A 555 -3.20 -30.85 -39.77
CA GLN A 555 -2.36 -31.96 -40.26
C GLN A 555 -2.98 -33.32 -39.94
N GLN A 556 -3.55 -33.55 -38.75
CA GLN A 556 -4.29 -34.79 -38.42
C GLN A 556 -5.54 -34.96 -39.27
N GLN A 557 -6.27 -33.89 -39.56
CA GLN A 557 -7.39 -33.95 -40.51
C GLN A 557 -6.94 -34.18 -41.95
N GLN A 558 -5.75 -33.67 -42.33
CA GLN A 558 -5.16 -33.96 -43.67
C GLN A 558 -4.68 -35.40 -43.77
N VAL A 559 -4.10 -35.99 -42.71
CA VAL A 559 -3.66 -37.38 -42.70
C VAL A 559 -4.88 -38.36 -42.65
N ALA A 560 -5.95 -37.99 -41.91
CA ALA A 560 -7.20 -38.78 -41.88
C ALA A 560 -8.04 -38.64 -43.17
N ALA A 561 -7.85 -37.56 -43.94
CA ALA A 561 -8.55 -37.28 -45.19
C ALA A 561 -7.78 -37.67 -46.47
N ALA A 562 -6.54 -38.17 -46.34
CA ALA A 562 -5.68 -38.50 -47.49
C ALA A 562 -6.32 -39.45 -48.54
N PRO A 563 -7.09 -40.52 -48.14
CA PRO A 563 -7.73 -41.36 -49.16
C PRO A 563 -8.97 -40.72 -49.80
N ALA A 564 -9.59 -39.73 -49.18
CA ALA A 564 -10.79 -39.08 -49.71
C ALA A 564 -10.50 -37.86 -50.60
N LYS A 565 -9.39 -37.17 -50.36
CA LYS A 565 -9.00 -36.00 -51.19
C LYS A 565 -8.44 -36.37 -52.55
N VAL A 566 -7.72 -37.50 -52.68
CA VAL A 566 -7.22 -37.97 -53.97
C VAL A 566 -8.37 -38.28 -54.93
N LYS A 567 -9.47 -38.92 -54.45
CA LYS A 567 -10.66 -39.15 -55.26
C LYS A 567 -11.45 -37.86 -55.60
N LYS A 568 -11.46 -36.86 -54.72
CA LYS A 568 -12.14 -35.59 -55.01
C LYS A 568 -11.36 -34.66 -55.94
N GLN A 569 -10.02 -34.73 -55.95
CA GLN A 569 -9.21 -33.97 -56.90
C GLN A 569 -9.21 -34.55 -58.32
N GLU A 570 -9.25 -35.87 -58.47
CA GLU A 570 -9.44 -36.50 -59.78
C GLU A 570 -10.82 -36.22 -60.37
N ASP A 571 -11.88 -36.17 -59.56
CA ASP A 571 -13.23 -35.81 -60.03
C ASP A 571 -13.39 -34.30 -60.35
N LYS A 572 -12.59 -33.39 -59.73
CA LYS A 572 -12.63 -31.96 -60.06
C LYS A 572 -11.81 -31.61 -61.30
N LYS A 573 -10.70 -32.30 -61.60
CA LYS A 573 -9.90 -32.11 -62.81
C LYS A 573 -10.64 -32.41 -64.10
N ARG A 574 -11.78 -33.17 -64.06
CA ARG A 574 -12.61 -33.50 -65.26
C ARG A 574 -13.81 -32.56 -65.47
N ARG A 575 -13.92 -31.40 -64.77
CA ARG A 575 -15.13 -30.56 -64.83
C ARG A 575 -15.13 -29.43 -65.83
N TYR A 576 -13.99 -28.96 -66.33
CA TYR A 576 -13.93 -27.84 -67.24
C TYR A 576 -13.16 -28.24 -68.50
N SER A 577 -13.70 -27.89 -69.69
CA SER A 577 -12.95 -27.99 -70.96
C SER A 577 -12.10 -26.73 -71.12
N PRO A 578 -10.97 -26.76 -71.91
CA PRO A 578 -10.13 -25.61 -72.17
C PRO A 578 -10.90 -24.39 -72.69
N ASP A 579 -11.88 -24.61 -73.57
CA ASP A 579 -12.74 -23.55 -74.10
C ASP A 579 -13.68 -22.92 -73.04
N GLU A 580 -14.17 -23.72 -72.10
CA GLU A 580 -14.97 -23.26 -70.97
C GLU A 580 -14.12 -22.55 -69.94
N ALA A 581 -12.90 -23.00 -69.68
CA ALA A 581 -11.94 -22.38 -68.80
C ALA A 581 -11.59 -20.98 -69.30
N ALA A 582 -11.25 -20.80 -70.57
CA ALA A 582 -10.94 -19.51 -71.20
C ALA A 582 -12.10 -18.51 -71.15
N ARG A 583 -13.37 -18.97 -71.12
CA ARG A 583 -14.55 -18.11 -70.99
C ARG A 583 -14.91 -17.74 -69.54
N LEU A 584 -14.59 -18.60 -68.57
CA LEU A 584 -14.97 -18.42 -67.16
C LEU A 584 -13.86 -17.69 -66.36
N LEU A 585 -12.61 -17.84 -66.77
CA LEU A 585 -11.45 -17.27 -66.07
C LEU A 585 -11.57 -15.74 -65.86
N PRO A 586 -11.87 -14.91 -66.90
CA PRO A 586 -12.01 -13.47 -66.72
C PRO A 586 -13.19 -13.08 -65.87
N LYS A 587 -14.26 -13.94 -65.76
CA LYS A 587 -15.39 -13.65 -64.92
C LYS A 587 -15.09 -13.92 -63.45
N VAL A 588 -14.34 -14.98 -63.13
CA VAL A 588 -13.90 -15.31 -61.79
C VAL A 588 -12.89 -14.28 -61.30
N GLU A 589 -11.97 -13.84 -62.14
CA GLU A 589 -11.04 -12.76 -61.82
C GLU A 589 -11.76 -11.45 -61.49
N LEU A 590 -12.83 -11.12 -62.21
CA LEU A 590 -13.63 -9.94 -61.95
C LEU A 590 -14.33 -10.08 -60.59
N GLN A 591 -14.91 -11.24 -60.29
CA GLN A 591 -15.59 -11.52 -59.01
C GLN A 591 -14.59 -11.44 -57.83
N ILE A 592 -13.37 -11.96 -57.97
CA ILE A 592 -12.35 -11.86 -56.91
C ILE A 592 -12.05 -10.39 -56.64
N ARG A 593 -11.81 -9.58 -57.68
CA ARG A 593 -11.53 -8.13 -57.53
C ARG A 593 -12.69 -7.36 -56.88
N GLU A 594 -13.93 -7.70 -57.23
CA GLU A 594 -15.10 -7.09 -56.63
C GLU A 594 -15.20 -7.43 -55.14
N GLN A 595 -14.96 -8.67 -54.73
CA GLN A 595 -14.98 -9.09 -53.33
C GLN A 595 -13.80 -8.51 -52.52
N GLU A 596 -12.59 -8.47 -53.12
CA GLU A 596 -11.43 -7.80 -52.51
C GLU A 596 -11.67 -6.29 -52.29
N ALA A 597 -12.34 -5.62 -53.23
CA ALA A 597 -12.69 -4.20 -53.11
C ALA A 597 -13.70 -3.95 -52.01
N MET A 598 -14.71 -4.83 -51.85
CA MET A 598 -15.70 -4.77 -50.76
C MET A 598 -15.05 -5.03 -49.42
N MET A 599 -14.21 -6.05 -49.30
CA MET A 599 -13.44 -6.35 -48.08
C MET A 599 -12.55 -5.16 -47.69
N GLY A 600 -11.84 -4.52 -48.62
CA GLY A 600 -11.03 -3.33 -48.34
C GLY A 600 -11.83 -2.09 -47.95
N LEU A 601 -13.12 -1.98 -48.36
CA LEU A 601 -14.03 -0.96 -47.85
C LEU A 601 -14.48 -1.25 -46.41
N LEU A 602 -14.78 -2.51 -46.10
CA LEU A 602 -15.15 -2.95 -44.78
C LEU A 602 -14.01 -2.79 -43.78
N GLU A 603 -12.78 -3.14 -44.18
CA GLU A 603 -11.57 -2.92 -43.35
C GLU A 603 -11.36 -1.44 -43.00
N LYS A 604 -11.61 -0.52 -43.98
CA LYS A 604 -11.56 0.93 -43.71
C LYS A 604 -12.65 1.37 -42.74
N GLN A 605 -13.84 0.78 -42.83
CA GLN A 605 -14.91 1.06 -41.88
C GLN A 605 -14.61 0.50 -40.47
N MET A 606 -13.97 -0.67 -40.40
CA MET A 606 -13.49 -1.27 -39.14
C MET A 606 -12.32 -0.48 -38.51
N ALA A 607 -11.52 0.19 -39.32
CA ALA A 607 -10.42 1.04 -38.83
C ALA A 607 -10.87 2.41 -38.31
N ASP A 608 -12.11 2.83 -38.59
CA ASP A 608 -12.62 4.13 -38.15
C ASP A 608 -13.21 4.04 -36.74
N PRO A 609 -12.63 4.74 -35.75
CA PRO A 609 -13.12 4.74 -34.35
C PRO A 609 -14.60 5.17 -34.20
N ALA A 610 -15.13 5.92 -35.17
CA ALA A 610 -16.53 6.36 -35.14
C ALA A 610 -17.53 5.20 -35.34
N ASN A 611 -17.11 4.08 -35.89
CA ASN A 611 -17.95 2.93 -36.15
C ASN A 611 -18.00 1.89 -35.01
N HIS A 612 -17.16 2.05 -33.95
CA HIS A 612 -17.18 1.20 -32.77
C HIS A 612 -18.24 1.62 -31.74
N THR A 613 -19.48 1.84 -32.18
CA THR A 613 -20.55 2.37 -31.33
C THR A 613 -21.21 1.34 -30.41
N SER A 614 -21.13 0.04 -30.74
CA SER A 614 -21.63 -1.04 -29.87
C SER A 614 -20.88 -2.36 -30.13
N PRO A 615 -20.80 -3.24 -29.10
CA PRO A 615 -20.19 -4.58 -29.28
C PRO A 615 -20.89 -5.44 -30.32
N GLU A 616 -22.21 -5.28 -30.48
CA GLU A 616 -23.01 -6.03 -31.46
C GLU A 616 -22.69 -5.59 -32.91
N HIS A 617 -22.44 -4.29 -33.11
CA HIS A 617 -22.10 -3.76 -34.45
C HIS A 617 -20.68 -4.19 -34.85
N SER A 618 -19.72 -4.17 -33.93
CA SER A 618 -18.37 -4.66 -34.17
C SER A 618 -18.33 -6.18 -34.46
N ALA A 619 -19.16 -6.96 -33.79
CA ALA A 619 -19.28 -8.40 -34.06
C ALA A 619 -19.93 -8.69 -35.42
N ALA A 620 -20.92 -7.88 -35.84
CA ALA A 620 -21.54 -8.00 -37.17
C ALA A 620 -20.54 -7.70 -38.30
N MET A 621 -19.72 -6.65 -38.15
CA MET A 621 -18.68 -6.31 -39.12
C MET A 621 -17.58 -7.37 -39.20
N ALA A 622 -17.20 -8.01 -38.08
CA ALA A 622 -16.25 -9.10 -38.05
C ALA A 622 -16.80 -10.36 -38.75
N ALA A 623 -18.07 -10.67 -38.56
CA ALA A 623 -18.72 -11.78 -39.24
C ALA A 623 -18.83 -11.58 -40.76
N GLU A 624 -19.12 -10.33 -41.19
CA GLU A 624 -19.17 -9.95 -42.60
C GLU A 624 -17.79 -10.01 -43.26
N HIS A 625 -16.72 -9.63 -42.52
CA HIS A 625 -15.34 -9.77 -42.98
C HIS A 625 -14.95 -11.24 -43.20
N GLU A 626 -15.32 -12.12 -42.25
CA GLU A 626 -15.09 -13.57 -42.37
C GLU A 626 -15.84 -14.19 -43.55
N GLU A 627 -17.06 -13.70 -43.87
CA GLU A 627 -17.84 -14.14 -45.02
C GLU A 627 -17.15 -13.73 -46.36
N TYR A 628 -16.61 -12.50 -46.45
CA TYR A 628 -15.82 -12.07 -47.63
C TYR A 628 -14.55 -12.90 -47.78
N GLU A 629 -13.79 -13.18 -46.69
CA GLU A 629 -12.60 -14.03 -46.75
C GLU A 629 -12.90 -15.44 -47.27
N GLN A 630 -13.99 -16.05 -46.77
CA GLN A 630 -14.41 -17.37 -47.21
C GLN A 630 -14.80 -17.36 -48.69
N THR A 631 -15.54 -16.34 -49.14
CA THR A 631 -15.98 -16.20 -50.54
C THR A 631 -14.78 -16.01 -51.48
N ILE A 632 -13.80 -15.19 -51.09
CA ILE A 632 -12.56 -14.99 -51.87
C ILE A 632 -11.77 -16.29 -51.96
N ALA A 633 -11.63 -17.03 -50.87
CA ALA A 633 -10.95 -18.32 -50.83
C ALA A 633 -11.60 -19.35 -51.78
N GLU A 634 -12.95 -19.43 -51.80
CA GLU A 634 -13.68 -20.32 -52.74
C GLU A 634 -13.50 -19.90 -54.20
N LEU A 635 -13.53 -18.61 -54.48
CA LEU A 635 -13.29 -18.07 -55.85
C LEU A 635 -11.85 -18.29 -56.28
N MET A 636 -10.86 -18.18 -55.42
CA MET A 636 -9.46 -18.49 -55.71
C MET A 636 -9.23 -19.97 -56.01
N GLU A 637 -9.83 -20.89 -55.19
CA GLU A 637 -9.78 -22.33 -55.49
C GLU A 637 -10.39 -22.65 -56.87
N LYS A 638 -11.47 -21.95 -57.24
CA LYS A 638 -12.11 -22.09 -58.54
C LYS A 638 -11.27 -21.52 -59.67
N TRP A 639 -10.59 -20.40 -59.41
CA TRP A 639 -9.67 -19.76 -60.36
C TRP A 639 -8.45 -20.65 -60.65
N GLU A 640 -7.85 -21.27 -59.65
CA GLU A 640 -6.75 -22.24 -59.79
C GLU A 640 -7.14 -23.43 -60.66
N LEU A 641 -8.32 -23.98 -60.43
CA LEU A 641 -8.83 -25.09 -61.24
C LEU A 641 -9.09 -24.73 -62.71
N LEU A 642 -9.51 -23.49 -62.95
CA LEU A 642 -9.72 -22.97 -64.30
C LEU A 642 -8.39 -22.66 -65.01
N MET A 643 -7.39 -22.15 -64.27
CA MET A 643 -6.05 -21.92 -64.78
C MET A 643 -5.35 -23.22 -65.19
N GLU A 644 -5.37 -24.26 -64.32
CA GLU A 644 -4.86 -25.60 -64.63
C GLU A 644 -5.55 -26.19 -65.88
N ALA A 645 -6.87 -26.00 -66.02
CA ALA A 645 -7.60 -26.48 -67.20
C ALA A 645 -7.34 -25.68 -68.48
N ALA A 646 -6.90 -24.42 -68.38
CA ALA A 646 -6.53 -23.58 -69.50
C ALA A 646 -5.06 -23.78 -69.95
N GLU A 647 -4.15 -24.20 -69.04
CA GLU A 647 -2.74 -24.53 -69.36
C GLU A 647 -2.58 -25.92 -69.98
N ASP A 648 -3.51 -26.86 -69.77
CA ASP A 648 -3.54 -28.21 -70.40
C ASP A 648 -4.03 -28.20 -71.88
N ALA A 649 -4.23 -27.02 -72.48
CA ALA A 649 -4.61 -26.81 -73.88
C ALA A 649 -3.39 -26.47 -74.76
#